data_4ca217d4dbfbbd3a697100af28404754
#
_entry.id   4ca217d4dbfbbd3a697100af28404754
#
_cell.length_a   1.000
_cell.length_b   1.000
_cell.length_c   1.000
_cell.angle_alpha   90.00
_cell.angle_beta   90.00
_cell.angle_gamma   90.00
#
_symmetry.space_group_name_H-M   'P 1'
#
loop_
_entity.id
_entity.type
_entity.pdbx_description
1 polymer ?
#
loop_
_entity_poly.entity_id
_entity_poly.type
_entity_poly.pdbx_seq_one_letter_code
_entity_poly.pdbx_strand_id
1 'polypeptide(L)'
;MTGEAKIEHLLPTPQRVEPLGGTPLDLTGGVRFAATPGERIARAFALLLEVESRPEAATVVTIRMVDSIEGAYDYPLAGYPQEAYRLVVDDGITIEAVDEVGVIHAVQTLAQLAEGWDDGVRRLERCIVTDWPAFKLRGYMHDVGRSFISYETLRRQLLLFARYKVNTFHFHLTENQAWRFEVQQYPQLTDSSTMTRFAGKYYTQQQCRDLDELAWCCGITLIPEIDMPGHSDAFRRAMGHSMQTSQGVAELKNILDEVASTFVHAPYIHIGADETAITYPNFLRTMTDHIHGLGRRVVVWNPISGLTINTNTGVDMTQMWSTAGHVVEGLPNIDCRYNYVNHFDVFADLAGIYRSTIYYADRGNADVAGTITAVWNDRLVTTEEGIMRQNNVYANVLASAERAWCGGGKQYIEQGGALLPTTGDEYDAFADWERRFLFHKAHSLRDEPIPYVRQSHVHWQITDAFPNGGDADAVFPPETVGPAANYTFAGDTYATSHAVGAGIYLRHTWGAVVPAFFADPQLNTTAYAWTYVYSPCRQQVGALVEFQNYSRSEKDLTPPNGRWDRRGSRLWLNDEELLPPDWDNEGQNITNETPLGNENLTARPPLVVQLEKGWNKVFLKLPYVNTPGVRLNKWMFTFVLTDTTGRDALDLVYSPRRHASQQETPVCYADSGRIVVSGAEGSDVMLYDILGRHIETRRSQYGPVIFTPPASGTYLVQIGDRKPCKVVLRK
;
A
#
# COMPACT_ATOMS: atom_id res chain seq x y z
N MET A 1 -18.24 6.59 26.99
CA MET A 1 -17.46 6.86 25.77
C MET A 1 -18.34 6.41 24.60
N THR A 2 -18.85 7.35 23.81
CA THR A 2 -19.54 7.04 22.56
C THR A 2 -18.45 6.58 21.60
N GLY A 3 -18.40 5.27 21.30
CA GLY A 3 -17.47 4.71 20.31
C GLY A 3 -17.63 5.43 18.96
N GLU A 4 -16.55 5.61 18.24
CA GLU A 4 -16.56 6.11 16.86
C GLU A 4 -17.48 5.22 16.01
N ALA A 5 -18.22 5.82 15.09
CA ALA A 5 -19.14 5.09 14.21
C ALA A 5 -18.34 4.11 13.34
N LYS A 6 -18.68 2.82 13.36
CA LYS A 6 -17.90 1.77 12.65
C LYS A 6 -17.96 1.90 11.14
N ILE A 7 -19.05 2.47 10.61
CA ILE A 7 -19.17 2.79 9.19
C ILE A 7 -18.09 3.78 8.69
N GLU A 8 -17.52 4.60 9.59
CA GLU A 8 -16.47 5.54 9.25
C GLU A 8 -15.08 4.89 9.04
N HIS A 9 -14.96 3.59 9.33
CA HIS A 9 -13.71 2.84 9.18
C HIS A 9 -13.70 1.87 8.00
N LEU A 10 -14.80 1.76 7.24
CA LEU A 10 -14.88 0.82 6.12
C LEU A 10 -13.79 1.09 5.05
N LEU A 11 -13.07 0.03 4.67
CA LEU A 11 -12.07 -0.02 3.61
C LEU A 11 -12.36 -1.19 2.64
N PRO A 12 -12.34 -0.98 1.34
CA PRO A 12 -12.41 0.31 0.65
C PRO A 12 -13.66 1.11 1.01
N THR A 13 -13.63 2.42 0.73
CA THR A 13 -14.80 3.30 0.91
C THR A 13 -15.97 2.78 0.06
N PRO A 14 -17.13 2.47 0.67
CA PRO A 14 -18.30 2.09 -0.11
C PRO A 14 -18.81 3.25 -0.98
N GLN A 15 -19.46 2.93 -2.09
CA GLN A 15 -20.05 3.93 -3.00
C GLN A 15 -21.13 4.78 -2.33
N ARG A 16 -21.96 4.15 -1.45
CA ARG A 16 -22.97 4.86 -0.65
C ARG A 16 -23.12 4.19 0.71
N VAL A 17 -23.17 4.99 1.76
CA VAL A 17 -23.44 4.55 3.14
C VAL A 17 -24.48 5.47 3.78
N GLU A 18 -25.51 4.89 4.36
CA GLU A 18 -26.57 5.61 5.08
C GLU A 18 -26.67 5.06 6.51
N PRO A 19 -26.27 5.82 7.54
CA PRO A 19 -26.47 5.40 8.93
C PRO A 19 -27.94 5.44 9.28
N LEU A 20 -28.45 4.37 9.89
CA LEU A 20 -29.85 4.31 10.35
C LEU A 20 -29.98 4.74 11.81
N GLY A 21 -28.88 4.73 12.56
CA GLY A 21 -28.90 5.03 14.00
C GLY A 21 -29.56 3.93 14.84
N GLY A 22 -29.71 4.16 16.11
CA GLY A 22 -30.31 3.20 17.06
C GLY A 22 -29.29 2.27 17.70
N THR A 23 -29.76 1.24 18.40
CA THR A 23 -28.91 0.26 19.08
C THR A 23 -28.29 -0.69 18.05
N PRO A 24 -26.95 -0.91 18.08
CA PRO A 24 -26.32 -1.86 17.20
C PRO A 24 -26.91 -3.27 17.30
N LEU A 25 -26.95 -3.99 16.17
CA LEU A 25 -27.42 -5.37 16.10
C LEU A 25 -26.40 -6.31 16.72
N ASP A 26 -26.82 -7.11 17.72
CA ASP A 26 -25.94 -8.04 18.44
C ASP A 26 -25.80 -9.37 17.67
N LEU A 27 -24.56 -9.83 17.46
CA LEU A 27 -24.24 -11.10 16.82
C LEU A 27 -23.80 -12.21 17.79
N THR A 28 -23.84 -11.97 19.11
CA THR A 28 -23.37 -12.94 20.12
C THR A 28 -24.13 -14.27 20.05
N GLY A 29 -25.43 -14.23 19.73
CA GLY A 29 -26.27 -15.41 19.54
C GLY A 29 -26.09 -16.17 18.23
N GLY A 30 -25.20 -15.70 17.36
CA GLY A 30 -25.07 -16.22 16.00
C GLY A 30 -26.09 -15.62 15.02
N VAL A 31 -26.17 -16.24 13.84
CA VAL A 31 -27.12 -15.84 12.79
C VAL A 31 -27.97 -17.02 12.33
N ARG A 32 -29.14 -16.73 11.79
CA ARG A 32 -30.02 -17.71 11.15
C ARG A 32 -30.37 -17.26 9.75
N PHE A 33 -30.14 -18.11 8.76
CA PHE A 33 -30.56 -17.82 7.40
C PHE A 33 -32.06 -18.00 7.22
N ALA A 34 -32.72 -17.06 6.54
CA ALA A 34 -34.16 -17.17 6.18
C ALA A 34 -34.42 -18.33 5.21
N ALA A 35 -33.42 -18.59 4.31
CA ALA A 35 -33.40 -19.78 3.44
C ALA A 35 -31.96 -20.30 3.42
N THR A 36 -31.76 -21.62 3.25
CA THR A 36 -30.43 -22.25 3.20
C THR A 36 -29.61 -21.62 2.05
N PRO A 37 -28.47 -20.98 2.33
CA PRO A 37 -27.61 -20.43 1.30
C PRO A 37 -26.88 -21.52 0.53
N GLY A 38 -26.37 -21.22 -0.67
CA GLY A 38 -25.43 -22.08 -1.36
C GLY A 38 -24.16 -22.32 -0.53
N GLU A 39 -23.48 -23.45 -0.78
CA GLU A 39 -22.30 -23.86 -0.02
C GLU A 39 -21.20 -22.79 0.02
N ARG A 40 -20.89 -22.18 -1.12
CA ARG A 40 -19.89 -21.13 -1.23
C ARG A 40 -20.20 -19.93 -0.32
N ILE A 41 -21.45 -19.47 -0.29
CA ILE A 41 -21.90 -18.37 0.55
C ILE A 41 -21.83 -18.76 2.03
N ALA A 42 -22.30 -19.97 2.39
CA ALA A 42 -22.22 -20.45 3.77
C ALA A 42 -20.77 -20.49 4.29
N ARG A 43 -19.83 -20.97 3.45
CA ARG A 43 -18.40 -20.97 3.76
C ARG A 43 -17.83 -19.56 3.88
N ALA A 44 -18.20 -18.62 3.02
CA ALA A 44 -17.79 -17.23 3.13
C ALA A 44 -18.22 -16.58 4.45
N PHE A 45 -19.45 -16.81 4.91
CA PHE A 45 -19.91 -16.36 6.24
C PHE A 45 -19.04 -16.95 7.36
N ALA A 46 -18.75 -18.26 7.32
CA ALA A 46 -17.93 -18.90 8.33
C ALA A 46 -16.48 -18.41 8.35
N LEU A 47 -15.89 -18.19 7.18
CA LEU A 47 -14.48 -17.83 7.03
C LEU A 47 -14.20 -16.32 7.30
N LEU A 48 -15.11 -15.45 6.88
CA LEU A 48 -14.87 -13.99 6.88
C LEU A 48 -15.56 -13.28 8.05
N LEU A 49 -16.81 -13.62 8.35
CA LEU A 49 -17.54 -13.02 9.48
C LEU A 49 -17.28 -13.78 10.79
N GLU A 50 -16.90 -15.06 10.73
CA GLU A 50 -16.61 -15.92 11.89
C GLU A 50 -17.77 -15.98 12.90
N VAL A 51 -19.02 -15.98 12.42
CA VAL A 51 -20.23 -16.08 13.21
C VAL A 51 -20.91 -17.41 12.91
N GLU A 52 -21.32 -18.10 13.97
CA GLU A 52 -21.99 -19.41 13.83
C GLU A 52 -23.43 -19.25 13.27
N SER A 53 -23.78 -20.15 12.38
CA SER A 53 -25.17 -20.30 11.95
C SER A 53 -25.91 -21.23 12.92
N ARG A 54 -26.96 -20.71 13.56
CA ARG A 54 -27.80 -21.41 14.57
C ARG A 54 -29.28 -21.28 14.23
N PRO A 55 -30.04 -22.36 14.19
CA PRO A 55 -31.46 -22.30 13.86
C PRO A 55 -32.30 -21.38 14.80
N GLU A 56 -31.89 -21.30 16.07
CA GLU A 56 -32.55 -20.51 17.13
C GLU A 56 -32.05 -19.06 17.23
N ALA A 57 -31.05 -18.65 16.41
CA ALA A 57 -30.52 -17.31 16.47
C ALA A 57 -31.58 -16.26 16.17
N ALA A 58 -31.60 -15.17 16.98
CA ALA A 58 -32.53 -14.06 16.81
C ALA A 58 -32.25 -13.27 15.53
N THR A 59 -30.97 -13.09 15.20
CA THR A 59 -30.55 -12.34 14.01
C THR A 59 -30.76 -13.15 12.73
N VAL A 60 -31.67 -12.68 11.88
CA VAL A 60 -32.01 -13.32 10.61
C VAL A 60 -31.20 -12.71 9.48
N VAL A 61 -30.61 -13.56 8.66
CA VAL A 61 -29.93 -13.18 7.40
C VAL A 61 -30.83 -13.55 6.22
N THR A 62 -31.23 -12.57 5.46
CA THR A 62 -32.00 -12.74 4.22
C THR A 62 -31.12 -12.39 3.01
N ILE A 63 -30.95 -13.32 2.09
CA ILE A 63 -30.18 -13.12 0.85
C ILE A 63 -31.15 -13.15 -0.33
N ARG A 64 -31.05 -12.18 -1.21
CA ARG A 64 -31.85 -12.05 -2.41
C ARG A 64 -30.93 -11.80 -3.61
N MET A 65 -31.04 -12.65 -4.62
CA MET A 65 -30.42 -12.39 -5.92
C MET A 65 -31.31 -11.42 -6.70
N VAL A 66 -30.75 -10.36 -7.24
CA VAL A 66 -31.45 -9.30 -7.98
C VAL A 66 -30.79 -9.09 -9.34
N ASP A 67 -31.56 -8.57 -10.32
CA ASP A 67 -31.04 -8.34 -11.67
C ASP A 67 -30.09 -7.14 -11.74
N SER A 68 -30.22 -6.17 -10.83
CA SER A 68 -29.38 -4.96 -10.79
C SER A 68 -29.39 -4.29 -9.42
N ILE A 69 -28.35 -3.54 -9.14
CA ILE A 69 -28.26 -2.60 -7.99
C ILE A 69 -28.26 -1.17 -8.57
N GLU A 70 -29.05 -0.30 -7.98
CA GLU A 70 -29.22 1.08 -8.43
C GLU A 70 -27.91 1.85 -8.43
N GLY A 71 -27.53 2.37 -9.59
CA GLY A 71 -26.30 3.15 -9.81
C GLY A 71 -25.06 2.32 -10.04
N ALA A 72 -25.14 0.97 -9.92
CA ALA A 72 -24.00 0.11 -10.15
C ALA A 72 -23.48 0.23 -11.59
N TYR A 73 -22.17 0.34 -11.71
CA TYR A 73 -21.45 0.35 -12.97
C TYR A 73 -20.97 -1.07 -13.31
N ASP A 74 -21.00 -1.42 -14.57
CA ASP A 74 -20.52 -2.71 -15.06
C ASP A 74 -19.88 -2.61 -16.45
N TYR A 75 -18.97 -3.53 -16.75
CA TYR A 75 -18.37 -3.77 -18.06
C TYR A 75 -17.94 -5.24 -18.17
N PRO A 76 -17.92 -5.83 -19.37
CA PRO A 76 -17.58 -7.24 -19.51
C PRO A 76 -16.09 -7.49 -19.26
N LEU A 77 -15.79 -8.43 -18.35
CA LEU A 77 -14.46 -8.99 -18.15
C LEU A 77 -14.64 -10.50 -17.87
N ALA A 78 -14.10 -11.34 -18.74
CA ALA A 78 -14.23 -12.78 -18.58
C ALA A 78 -13.63 -13.27 -17.26
N GLY A 79 -14.35 -14.14 -16.56
CA GLY A 79 -13.93 -14.68 -15.26
C GLY A 79 -14.14 -13.73 -14.07
N TYR A 80 -14.65 -12.52 -14.28
CA TYR A 80 -14.93 -11.53 -13.24
C TYR A 80 -16.40 -11.10 -13.29
N PRO A 81 -17.19 -11.37 -12.22
CA PRO A 81 -18.60 -11.01 -12.14
C PRO A 81 -18.81 -9.50 -11.92
N GLN A 82 -20.06 -9.07 -11.78
CA GLN A 82 -20.42 -7.67 -11.58
C GLN A 82 -20.14 -7.19 -10.15
N GLU A 83 -20.31 -8.09 -9.14
CA GLU A 83 -19.96 -7.89 -7.74
C GLU A 83 -20.79 -6.84 -6.96
N ALA A 84 -21.84 -6.27 -7.56
CA ALA A 84 -22.64 -5.23 -6.91
C ALA A 84 -23.59 -5.80 -5.85
N TYR A 85 -23.76 -5.06 -4.75
CA TYR A 85 -24.63 -5.46 -3.66
C TYR A 85 -25.26 -4.24 -2.95
N ARG A 86 -26.37 -4.53 -2.23
CA ARG A 86 -26.97 -3.66 -1.24
C ARG A 86 -27.13 -4.44 0.06
N LEU A 87 -26.55 -3.93 1.13
CA LEU A 87 -26.59 -4.49 2.47
C LEU A 87 -27.43 -3.59 3.36
N VAL A 88 -28.40 -4.17 4.07
CA VAL A 88 -29.18 -3.49 5.11
C VAL A 88 -28.94 -4.19 6.43
N VAL A 89 -28.43 -3.48 7.42
CA VAL A 89 -28.31 -3.90 8.81
C VAL A 89 -29.31 -3.08 9.61
N ASP A 90 -30.38 -3.74 10.06
CA ASP A 90 -31.43 -3.13 10.92
C ASP A 90 -31.82 -4.09 12.01
N ASP A 91 -33.07 -4.56 12.11
CA ASP A 91 -33.49 -5.63 13.04
C ASP A 91 -33.01 -7.03 12.62
N GLY A 92 -32.42 -7.14 11.45
CA GLY A 92 -31.77 -8.29 10.88
C GLY A 92 -30.81 -7.84 9.78
N ILE A 93 -30.29 -8.78 8.99
CA ILE A 93 -29.37 -8.53 7.90
C ILE A 93 -30.07 -8.89 6.59
N THR A 94 -30.18 -7.95 5.66
CA THR A 94 -30.65 -8.21 4.29
C THR A 94 -29.55 -7.90 3.29
N ILE A 95 -29.24 -8.87 2.44
CA ILE A 95 -28.27 -8.75 1.36
C ILE A 95 -29.01 -8.92 0.03
N GLU A 96 -29.01 -7.91 -0.81
CA GLU A 96 -29.42 -7.95 -2.20
C GLU A 96 -28.15 -7.87 -3.06
N ALA A 97 -27.93 -8.83 -3.97
CA ALA A 97 -26.73 -8.88 -4.79
C ALA A 97 -27.03 -9.39 -6.20
N VAL A 98 -26.25 -8.95 -7.17
CA VAL A 98 -26.39 -9.35 -8.57
C VAL A 98 -25.78 -10.73 -8.84
N ASP A 99 -24.82 -11.16 -8.00
CA ASP A 99 -24.16 -12.46 -8.08
C ASP A 99 -23.64 -12.91 -6.71
N GLU A 100 -23.12 -14.14 -6.64
CA GLU A 100 -22.59 -14.70 -5.37
C GLU A 100 -21.40 -13.89 -4.80
N VAL A 101 -20.58 -13.29 -5.66
CA VAL A 101 -19.43 -12.50 -5.21
C VAL A 101 -19.90 -11.19 -4.59
N GLY A 102 -20.97 -10.59 -5.10
CA GLY A 102 -21.62 -9.45 -4.44
C GLY A 102 -22.11 -9.80 -3.02
N VAL A 103 -22.66 -11.02 -2.80
CA VAL A 103 -22.98 -11.50 -1.46
C VAL A 103 -21.73 -11.61 -0.60
N ILE A 104 -20.64 -12.17 -1.13
CA ILE A 104 -19.37 -12.30 -0.41
C ILE A 104 -18.83 -10.91 -0.02
N HIS A 105 -18.91 -9.90 -0.89
CA HIS A 105 -18.51 -8.53 -0.57
C HIS A 105 -19.38 -7.89 0.52
N ALA A 106 -20.66 -8.20 0.57
CA ALA A 106 -21.50 -7.79 1.70
C ALA A 106 -21.04 -8.43 3.02
N VAL A 107 -20.65 -9.72 3.00
CA VAL A 107 -20.09 -10.42 4.17
C VAL A 107 -18.75 -9.79 4.61
N GLN A 108 -17.88 -9.41 3.69
CA GLN A 108 -16.63 -8.70 4.00
C GLN A 108 -16.91 -7.34 4.67
N THR A 109 -17.92 -6.62 4.21
CA THR A 109 -18.39 -5.37 4.85
C THR A 109 -18.92 -5.63 6.26
N LEU A 110 -19.74 -6.67 6.46
CA LEU A 110 -20.21 -7.09 7.78
C LEU A 110 -19.05 -7.42 8.73
N ALA A 111 -18.02 -8.10 8.22
CA ALA A 111 -16.83 -8.43 9.00
C ALA A 111 -16.08 -7.18 9.52
N GLN A 112 -16.01 -6.13 8.72
CA GLN A 112 -15.42 -4.85 9.13
C GLN A 112 -16.31 -4.08 10.11
N LEU A 113 -17.64 -4.06 9.90
CA LEU A 113 -18.59 -3.45 10.83
C LEU A 113 -18.59 -4.12 12.21
N ALA A 114 -18.26 -5.42 12.27
CA ALA A 114 -18.16 -6.19 13.51
C ALA A 114 -16.84 -5.98 14.27
N GLU A 115 -15.90 -5.17 13.74
CA GLU A 115 -14.56 -4.97 14.28
C GLU A 115 -14.49 -3.80 15.28
N GLY A 116 -13.53 -3.88 16.21
CA GLY A 116 -13.16 -2.75 17.07
C GLY A 116 -14.19 -2.36 18.15
N TRP A 117 -15.01 -3.29 18.63
CA TRP A 117 -15.87 -3.07 19.80
C TRP A 117 -15.08 -3.30 21.10
N ASP A 118 -15.07 -2.33 21.99
CA ASP A 118 -14.22 -2.28 23.19
C ASP A 118 -14.45 -3.41 24.20
N ASP A 119 -15.66 -4.00 24.20
CA ASP A 119 -16.05 -5.05 25.14
C ASP A 119 -15.90 -6.48 24.56
N GLY A 120 -15.32 -6.60 23.36
CA GLY A 120 -15.15 -7.89 22.67
C GLY A 120 -16.45 -8.54 22.18
N VAL A 121 -17.58 -7.88 22.30
CA VAL A 121 -18.89 -8.34 21.79
C VAL A 121 -19.02 -7.92 20.34
N ARG A 122 -19.31 -8.86 19.45
CA ARG A 122 -19.55 -8.57 18.03
C ARG A 122 -20.92 -7.94 17.83
N ARG A 123 -20.92 -6.72 17.35
CA ARG A 123 -22.12 -5.97 17.00
C ARG A 123 -21.98 -5.34 15.64
N LEU A 124 -23.10 -5.06 15.00
CA LEU A 124 -23.14 -4.34 13.73
C LEU A 124 -23.84 -3.01 13.93
N GLU A 125 -23.23 -1.92 13.48
CA GLU A 125 -23.91 -0.63 13.39
C GLU A 125 -25.04 -0.70 12.37
N ARG A 126 -26.19 -0.10 12.68
CA ARG A 126 -27.35 -0.10 11.78
C ARG A 126 -27.08 0.86 10.61
N CYS A 127 -27.09 0.33 9.39
CA CYS A 127 -26.79 1.10 8.20
C CYS A 127 -27.34 0.45 6.93
N ILE A 128 -27.35 1.22 5.85
CA ILE A 128 -27.51 0.73 4.49
C ILE A 128 -26.21 1.00 3.75
N VAL A 129 -25.64 -0.03 3.14
CA VAL A 129 -24.48 0.07 2.26
C VAL A 129 -24.91 -0.36 0.87
N THR A 130 -24.72 0.50 -0.14
CA THR A 130 -24.94 0.18 -1.55
C THR A 130 -23.62 0.35 -2.26
N ASP A 131 -23.10 -0.73 -2.89
CA ASP A 131 -21.69 -0.77 -3.23
C ASP A 131 -21.38 -1.64 -4.47
N TRP A 132 -20.35 -1.26 -5.20
CA TRP A 132 -19.83 -1.95 -6.39
C TRP A 132 -18.42 -1.47 -6.71
N PRO A 133 -17.58 -2.31 -7.39
CA PRO A 133 -16.23 -1.89 -7.77
C PRO A 133 -16.24 -0.98 -9.00
N ALA A 134 -15.32 -0.01 -9.01
CA ALA A 134 -15.02 0.78 -10.21
C ALA A 134 -14.17 -0.01 -11.22
N PHE A 135 -13.25 -0.87 -10.74
CA PHE A 135 -12.45 -1.78 -11.58
C PHE A 135 -12.68 -3.23 -11.17
N LYS A 136 -12.90 -4.10 -12.15
CA LYS A 136 -13.18 -5.53 -11.89
C LYS A 136 -11.98 -6.31 -11.40
N LEU A 137 -10.75 -5.91 -11.73
CA LEU A 137 -9.55 -6.60 -11.30
C LEU A 137 -8.80 -5.76 -10.26
N ARG A 138 -8.63 -6.30 -9.05
CA ARG A 138 -8.02 -5.66 -7.90
C ARG A 138 -7.11 -6.68 -7.21
N GLY A 139 -5.82 -6.65 -7.55
CA GLY A 139 -4.95 -7.77 -7.22
C GLY A 139 -3.68 -7.44 -6.48
N TYR A 140 -3.09 -8.51 -5.99
CA TYR A 140 -1.71 -8.55 -5.51
C TYR A 140 -0.98 -9.77 -6.11
N MET A 141 0.34 -9.70 -6.14
CA MET A 141 1.20 -10.77 -6.65
C MET A 141 2.33 -11.05 -5.67
N HIS A 142 2.71 -12.32 -5.55
CA HIS A 142 3.93 -12.74 -4.88
C HIS A 142 4.86 -13.52 -5.81
N ASP A 143 6.11 -13.07 -5.89
CA ASP A 143 7.23 -13.79 -6.47
C ASP A 143 7.76 -14.82 -5.46
N VAL A 144 7.12 -15.99 -5.44
CA VAL A 144 7.55 -17.09 -4.56
C VAL A 144 8.71 -17.90 -5.15
N GLY A 145 8.99 -17.70 -6.44
CA GLY A 145 10.15 -18.28 -7.12
C GLY A 145 11.46 -17.80 -6.52
N ARG A 146 11.62 -16.47 -6.36
CA ARG A 146 12.79 -15.87 -5.72
C ARG A 146 12.76 -15.94 -4.19
N SER A 147 11.59 -15.75 -3.57
CA SER A 147 11.45 -15.73 -2.11
C SER A 147 10.24 -16.54 -1.66
N PHE A 148 10.49 -17.71 -1.06
CA PHE A 148 9.43 -18.62 -0.64
C PHE A 148 8.58 -18.01 0.48
N ILE A 149 7.27 -18.14 0.34
CA ILE A 149 6.27 -17.78 1.35
C ILE A 149 5.51 -19.07 1.71
N SER A 150 5.35 -19.36 3.01
CA SER A 150 4.68 -20.58 3.45
C SER A 150 3.21 -20.64 3.02
N TYR A 151 2.69 -21.84 2.88
CA TYR A 151 1.27 -22.08 2.62
C TYR A 151 0.38 -21.41 3.67
N GLU A 152 0.77 -21.47 4.93
CA GLU A 152 0.05 -20.87 6.05
C GLU A 152 -0.02 -19.33 5.92
N THR A 153 1.06 -18.70 5.53
CA THR A 153 1.09 -17.25 5.29
C THR A 153 0.24 -16.85 4.08
N LEU A 154 0.32 -17.59 2.97
CA LEU A 154 -0.53 -17.35 1.80
C LEU A 154 -2.00 -17.51 2.13
N ARG A 155 -2.37 -18.57 2.86
CA ARG A 155 -3.74 -18.82 3.32
C ARG A 155 -4.26 -17.67 4.20
N ARG A 156 -3.44 -17.18 5.14
CA ARG A 156 -3.80 -16.06 6.00
C ARG A 156 -3.99 -14.77 5.19
N GLN A 157 -3.12 -14.52 4.22
CA GLN A 157 -3.22 -13.33 3.36
C GLN A 157 -4.46 -13.36 2.46
N LEU A 158 -4.84 -14.49 1.91
CA LEU A 158 -6.09 -14.62 1.16
C LEU A 158 -7.29 -14.18 2.01
N LEU A 159 -7.38 -14.63 3.26
CA LEU A 159 -8.44 -14.22 4.18
C LEU A 159 -8.38 -12.72 4.54
N LEU A 160 -7.19 -12.21 4.82
CA LEU A 160 -7.00 -10.79 5.16
C LEU A 160 -7.35 -9.88 3.97
N PHE A 161 -6.79 -10.13 2.80
CA PHE A 161 -7.03 -9.28 1.63
C PHE A 161 -8.46 -9.38 1.11
N ALA A 162 -9.12 -10.54 1.26
CA ALA A 162 -10.55 -10.67 0.97
C ALA A 162 -11.38 -9.65 1.75
N ARG A 163 -11.10 -9.43 3.05
CA ARG A 163 -11.83 -8.44 3.89
C ARG A 163 -11.84 -7.03 3.27
N TYR A 164 -10.84 -6.72 2.44
CA TYR A 164 -10.66 -5.43 1.77
C TYR A 164 -11.00 -5.46 0.29
N LYS A 165 -11.82 -6.46 -0.13
CA LYS A 165 -12.38 -6.59 -1.49
C LYS A 165 -11.31 -6.72 -2.58
N VAL A 166 -10.09 -7.17 -2.22
CA VAL A 166 -9.11 -7.66 -3.18
C VAL A 166 -9.66 -8.96 -3.77
N ASN A 167 -9.67 -9.07 -5.09
CA ASN A 167 -10.30 -10.19 -5.78
C ASN A 167 -9.39 -10.95 -6.74
N THR A 168 -8.09 -10.65 -6.74
CA THR A 168 -7.13 -11.34 -7.61
C THR A 168 -5.84 -11.63 -6.86
N PHE A 169 -5.40 -12.88 -6.88
CA PHE A 169 -4.07 -13.32 -6.44
C PHE A 169 -3.30 -13.87 -7.63
N HIS A 170 -2.29 -13.13 -8.07
CA HIS A 170 -1.35 -13.57 -9.09
C HIS A 170 -0.21 -14.35 -8.42
N PHE A 171 -0.13 -15.65 -8.67
CA PHE A 171 0.77 -16.57 -8.02
C PHE A 171 1.95 -16.91 -8.93
N HIS A 172 3.03 -16.13 -8.83
CA HIS A 172 4.25 -16.27 -9.64
C HIS A 172 5.12 -17.43 -9.09
N LEU A 173 4.89 -18.62 -9.62
CA LEU A 173 5.37 -19.90 -9.05
C LEU A 173 6.79 -20.29 -9.47
N THR A 174 7.35 -19.71 -10.53
CA THR A 174 8.60 -20.18 -11.14
C THR A 174 9.54 -19.04 -11.48
N GLU A 175 10.83 -19.26 -11.24
CA GLU A 175 11.89 -18.27 -11.46
C GLU A 175 13.26 -18.94 -11.73
N ASN A 176 14.25 -18.11 -12.04
CA ASN A 176 15.65 -18.57 -12.17
C ASN A 176 16.14 -19.27 -10.89
N GLN A 177 15.71 -18.81 -9.71
CA GLN A 177 16.15 -19.33 -8.43
C GLN A 177 15.49 -20.65 -8.05
N ALA A 178 14.21 -20.81 -8.32
CA ALA A 178 13.49 -22.02 -7.96
C ALA A 178 12.19 -22.21 -8.73
N TRP A 179 11.78 -23.46 -8.82
CA TRP A 179 10.49 -23.91 -9.26
C TRP A 179 9.66 -24.33 -8.04
N ARG A 180 8.49 -23.72 -7.79
CA ARG A 180 7.74 -23.91 -6.55
C ARG A 180 6.46 -24.73 -6.67
N PHE A 181 6.06 -25.12 -7.85
CA PHE A 181 4.86 -25.94 -8.09
C PHE A 181 5.25 -27.43 -8.26
N GLU A 182 4.64 -28.34 -7.48
CA GLU A 182 4.82 -29.77 -7.64
C GLU A 182 4.26 -30.24 -8.98
N VAL A 183 5.10 -30.88 -9.79
CA VAL A 183 4.73 -31.54 -11.05
C VAL A 183 4.98 -33.01 -10.90
N GLN A 184 3.92 -33.84 -10.91
CA GLN A 184 4.04 -35.27 -10.66
C GLN A 184 4.81 -35.99 -11.75
N GLN A 185 4.65 -35.57 -13.01
CA GLN A 185 5.39 -36.11 -14.15
C GLN A 185 6.88 -35.76 -14.13
N TYR A 186 7.25 -34.63 -13.50
CA TYR A 186 8.62 -34.13 -13.46
C TYR A 186 9.06 -33.74 -12.04
N PRO A 187 9.17 -34.73 -11.12
CA PRO A 187 9.47 -34.46 -9.70
C PRO A 187 10.83 -33.77 -9.49
N GLN A 188 11.76 -33.87 -10.45
CA GLN A 188 13.05 -33.19 -10.41
C GLN A 188 12.93 -31.66 -10.45
N LEU A 189 11.81 -31.10 -10.89
CA LEU A 189 11.59 -29.64 -10.88
C LEU A 189 11.59 -29.06 -9.47
N THR A 190 11.13 -29.84 -8.47
CA THR A 190 11.08 -29.43 -7.06
C THR A 190 12.20 -30.06 -6.22
N ASP A 191 13.19 -30.72 -6.85
CA ASP A 191 14.35 -31.24 -6.14
C ASP A 191 15.19 -30.10 -5.55
N SER A 192 15.64 -30.26 -4.31
CA SER A 192 16.38 -29.22 -3.60
C SER A 192 17.68 -28.82 -4.28
N SER A 193 18.32 -29.72 -5.04
CA SER A 193 19.57 -29.48 -5.78
C SER A 193 19.38 -28.55 -6.98
N THR A 194 18.15 -28.37 -7.46
CA THR A 194 17.82 -27.47 -8.59
C THR A 194 17.50 -26.05 -8.15
N MET A 195 17.36 -25.82 -6.84
CA MET A 195 17.01 -24.52 -6.26
C MET A 195 18.23 -23.81 -5.71
N THR A 196 18.40 -22.53 -6.04
CA THR A 196 19.50 -21.69 -5.53
C THR A 196 19.09 -20.85 -4.32
N ARG A 197 17.79 -20.69 -4.09
CA ARG A 197 17.23 -20.01 -2.91
C ARG A 197 16.16 -20.88 -2.26
N PHE A 198 16.11 -20.93 -0.93
CA PHE A 198 15.11 -21.68 -0.16
C PHE A 198 14.96 -23.12 -0.67
N ALA A 199 16.10 -23.82 -0.78
CA ALA A 199 16.17 -25.19 -1.33
C ALA A 199 15.20 -26.15 -0.62
N GLY A 200 14.49 -26.96 -1.40
CA GLY A 200 13.48 -27.91 -0.91
C GLY A 200 12.16 -27.30 -0.46
N LYS A 201 11.96 -25.98 -0.64
CA LYS A 201 10.68 -25.32 -0.38
C LYS A 201 9.85 -25.23 -1.65
N TYR A 202 8.67 -25.80 -1.65
CA TYR A 202 7.72 -25.78 -2.77
C TYR A 202 6.30 -26.05 -2.26
N TYR A 203 5.31 -25.88 -3.10
CA TYR A 203 3.91 -26.19 -2.79
C TYR A 203 3.52 -27.50 -3.46
N THR A 204 2.91 -28.41 -2.66
CA THR A 204 2.29 -29.61 -3.21
C THR A 204 1.05 -29.23 -4.02
N GLN A 205 0.66 -30.08 -4.96
CA GLN A 205 -0.60 -29.88 -5.69
C GLN A 205 -1.81 -29.79 -4.76
N GLN A 206 -1.77 -30.51 -3.63
CA GLN A 206 -2.86 -30.42 -2.64
C GLN A 206 -2.92 -29.04 -1.99
N GLN A 207 -1.78 -28.48 -1.58
CA GLN A 207 -1.72 -27.10 -1.05
C GLN A 207 -2.20 -26.07 -2.08
N CYS A 208 -1.84 -26.27 -3.35
CA CYS A 208 -2.32 -25.39 -4.43
C CYS A 208 -3.84 -25.49 -4.64
N ARG A 209 -4.41 -26.72 -4.61
CA ARG A 209 -5.87 -26.92 -4.65
C ARG A 209 -6.57 -26.26 -3.48
N ASP A 210 -6.02 -26.39 -2.27
CA ASP A 210 -6.58 -25.80 -1.06
C ASP A 210 -6.56 -24.26 -1.12
N LEU A 211 -5.50 -23.65 -1.69
CA LEU A 211 -5.43 -22.19 -1.91
C LEU A 211 -6.42 -21.74 -2.97
N ASP A 212 -6.56 -22.47 -4.08
CA ASP A 212 -7.52 -22.16 -5.16
C ASP A 212 -8.96 -22.20 -4.64
N GLU A 213 -9.31 -23.24 -3.90
CA GLU A 213 -10.63 -23.41 -3.27
C GLU A 213 -10.91 -22.32 -2.23
N LEU A 214 -9.92 -21.97 -1.38
CA LEU A 214 -10.06 -20.92 -0.39
C LEU A 214 -10.25 -19.56 -1.06
N ALA A 215 -9.42 -19.25 -2.06
CA ALA A 215 -9.53 -18.02 -2.84
C ALA A 215 -10.92 -17.90 -3.46
N TRP A 216 -11.41 -18.95 -4.13
CA TRP A 216 -12.76 -18.99 -4.72
C TRP A 216 -13.85 -18.74 -3.68
N CYS A 217 -13.78 -19.40 -2.51
CA CYS A 217 -14.73 -19.18 -1.42
C CYS A 217 -14.75 -17.73 -0.92
N CYS A 218 -13.62 -17.05 -0.96
CA CYS A 218 -13.47 -15.66 -0.51
C CYS A 218 -13.74 -14.61 -1.61
N GLY A 219 -14.13 -15.03 -2.84
CA GLY A 219 -14.35 -14.12 -3.95
C GLY A 219 -13.05 -13.66 -4.63
N ILE A 220 -11.95 -14.40 -4.44
CA ILE A 220 -10.65 -14.13 -5.07
C ILE A 220 -10.42 -15.08 -6.24
N THR A 221 -10.09 -14.53 -7.40
CA THR A 221 -9.60 -15.27 -8.56
C THR A 221 -8.10 -15.50 -8.41
N LEU A 222 -7.66 -16.76 -8.33
CA LEU A 222 -6.25 -17.12 -8.36
C LEU A 222 -5.80 -17.23 -9.81
N ILE A 223 -4.67 -16.60 -10.16
CA ILE A 223 -4.02 -16.68 -11.48
C ILE A 223 -2.65 -17.33 -11.28
N PRO A 224 -2.50 -18.65 -11.53
CA PRO A 224 -1.19 -19.31 -11.45
C PRO A 224 -0.32 -18.87 -12.62
N GLU A 225 0.97 -18.63 -12.36
CA GLU A 225 1.96 -18.34 -13.38
C GLU A 225 3.04 -19.39 -13.44
N ILE A 226 3.29 -19.88 -14.66
CA ILE A 226 4.48 -20.60 -15.05
C ILE A 226 5.19 -19.75 -16.09
N ASP A 227 6.20 -19.02 -15.67
CA ASP A 227 6.91 -18.09 -16.56
C ASP A 227 7.71 -18.85 -17.61
N MET A 228 7.51 -18.48 -18.87
CA MET A 228 8.12 -19.14 -20.04
C MET A 228 8.23 -18.18 -21.23
N PRO A 229 9.29 -18.22 -22.02
CA PRO A 229 10.48 -19.05 -21.85
C PRO A 229 11.57 -18.38 -21.01
N GLY A 230 11.35 -17.16 -20.53
CA GLY A 230 12.22 -16.42 -19.63
C GLY A 230 12.23 -16.97 -18.21
N HIS A 231 13.05 -16.41 -17.34
CA HIS A 231 13.09 -16.73 -15.90
C HIS A 231 13.09 -18.23 -15.59
N SER A 232 13.79 -19.03 -16.41
CA SER A 232 13.64 -20.49 -16.49
C SER A 232 14.89 -21.28 -16.13
N ASP A 233 15.87 -20.67 -15.44
CA ASP A 233 17.10 -21.40 -15.07
C ASP A 233 16.84 -22.58 -14.13
N ALA A 234 15.83 -22.50 -13.26
CA ALA A 234 15.43 -23.66 -12.43
C ALA A 234 14.94 -24.82 -13.29
N PHE A 235 14.11 -24.55 -14.30
CA PHE A 235 13.69 -25.57 -15.28
C PHE A 235 14.92 -26.18 -15.99
N ARG A 236 15.83 -25.34 -16.49
CA ARG A 236 17.03 -25.79 -17.20
C ARG A 236 17.93 -26.67 -16.32
N ARG A 237 18.09 -26.33 -15.03
CA ARG A 237 18.86 -27.16 -14.09
C ARG A 237 18.18 -28.52 -13.84
N ALA A 238 16.85 -28.54 -13.72
CA ALA A 238 16.07 -29.75 -13.47
C ALA A 238 15.98 -30.68 -14.69
N MET A 239 15.76 -30.09 -15.88
CA MET A 239 15.45 -30.85 -17.10
C MET A 239 16.67 -31.05 -18.01
N GLY A 240 17.76 -30.31 -17.79
CA GLY A 240 18.98 -30.42 -18.59
C GLY A 240 18.96 -29.70 -19.94
N HIS A 241 17.87 -29.02 -20.29
CA HIS A 241 17.69 -28.29 -21.55
C HIS A 241 16.77 -27.07 -21.38
N SER A 242 16.71 -26.23 -22.41
CA SER A 242 15.86 -25.03 -22.41
C SER A 242 14.40 -25.36 -22.68
N MET A 243 13.49 -24.54 -22.17
CA MET A 243 12.08 -24.52 -22.56
C MET A 243 11.86 -24.34 -24.07
N GLN A 244 12.77 -23.65 -24.75
CA GLN A 244 12.75 -23.36 -26.19
C GLN A 244 13.37 -24.48 -27.05
N THR A 245 13.11 -25.74 -26.70
CA THR A 245 13.41 -26.92 -27.52
C THR A 245 12.11 -27.69 -27.77
N SER A 246 12.10 -28.57 -28.78
CA SER A 246 10.91 -29.41 -29.05
C SER A 246 10.52 -30.27 -27.85
N GLN A 247 11.51 -30.74 -27.09
CA GLN A 247 11.31 -31.49 -25.86
C GLN A 247 10.74 -30.59 -24.77
N GLY A 248 11.36 -29.42 -24.52
CA GLY A 248 10.88 -28.45 -23.53
C GLY A 248 9.46 -27.98 -23.78
N VAL A 249 9.10 -27.71 -25.05
CA VAL A 249 7.74 -27.37 -25.45
C VAL A 249 6.75 -28.51 -25.14
N ALA A 250 7.12 -29.77 -25.37
CA ALA A 250 6.27 -30.92 -25.03
C ALA A 250 6.10 -31.07 -23.50
N GLU A 251 7.18 -30.89 -22.74
CA GLU A 251 7.15 -30.93 -21.27
C GLU A 251 6.33 -29.79 -20.68
N LEU A 252 6.44 -28.57 -21.23
CA LEU A 252 5.62 -27.42 -20.79
C LEU A 252 4.12 -27.70 -20.98
N LYS A 253 3.70 -28.35 -22.06
CA LYS A 253 2.30 -28.77 -22.24
C LYS A 253 1.84 -29.71 -21.15
N ASN A 254 2.63 -30.73 -20.81
CA ASN A 254 2.30 -31.66 -19.73
C ASN A 254 2.25 -30.94 -18.37
N ILE A 255 3.13 -29.96 -18.13
CA ILE A 255 3.11 -29.13 -16.94
C ILE A 255 1.82 -28.29 -16.88
N LEU A 256 1.43 -27.68 -17.98
CA LEU A 256 0.20 -26.88 -18.07
C LEU A 256 -1.07 -27.73 -17.87
N ASP A 257 -1.06 -29.00 -18.29
CA ASP A 257 -2.13 -29.98 -18.00
C ASP A 257 -2.28 -30.17 -16.47
N GLU A 258 -1.16 -30.33 -15.74
CA GLU A 258 -1.18 -30.47 -14.29
C GLU A 258 -1.58 -29.17 -13.59
N VAL A 259 -1.14 -28.00 -14.07
CA VAL A 259 -1.56 -26.70 -13.56
C VAL A 259 -3.07 -26.51 -13.72
N ALA A 260 -3.61 -26.75 -14.91
CA ALA A 260 -5.05 -26.58 -15.18
C ALA A 260 -5.93 -27.55 -14.37
N SER A 261 -5.44 -28.78 -14.11
CA SER A 261 -6.15 -29.75 -13.29
C SER A 261 -6.03 -29.49 -11.78
N THR A 262 -5.02 -28.74 -11.35
CA THR A 262 -4.79 -28.36 -9.95
C THR A 262 -5.60 -27.11 -9.57
N PHE A 263 -5.54 -26.08 -10.38
CA PHE A 263 -6.23 -24.79 -10.15
C PHE A 263 -7.57 -24.78 -10.89
N VAL A 264 -8.56 -25.51 -10.35
CA VAL A 264 -9.83 -25.77 -11.04
C VAL A 264 -10.73 -24.53 -11.14
N HIS A 265 -10.61 -23.60 -10.23
CA HIS A 265 -11.37 -22.34 -10.22
C HIS A 265 -10.68 -21.20 -10.99
N ALA A 266 -9.39 -21.36 -11.36
CA ALA A 266 -8.63 -20.35 -12.09
C ALA A 266 -9.11 -20.24 -13.54
N PRO A 267 -9.72 -19.12 -13.97
CA PRO A 267 -10.14 -18.94 -15.36
C PRO A 267 -8.97 -18.59 -16.30
N TYR A 268 -7.83 -18.19 -15.73
CA TYR A 268 -6.64 -17.76 -16.44
C TYR A 268 -5.41 -18.54 -15.98
N ILE A 269 -4.46 -18.72 -16.89
CA ILE A 269 -3.07 -19.13 -16.61
C ILE A 269 -2.17 -18.03 -17.17
N HIS A 270 -1.28 -17.51 -16.33
CA HIS A 270 -0.25 -16.57 -16.74
C HIS A 270 0.99 -17.35 -17.20
N ILE A 271 1.55 -16.98 -18.36
CA ILE A 271 2.71 -17.68 -18.94
C ILE A 271 3.95 -16.78 -19.09
N GLY A 272 3.96 -15.63 -18.43
CA GLY A 272 5.10 -14.73 -18.44
C GLY A 272 5.34 -14.11 -19.81
N ALA A 273 6.38 -14.57 -20.49
CA ALA A 273 6.84 -14.19 -21.82
C ALA A 273 7.63 -12.86 -21.90
N ASP A 274 8.08 -12.33 -20.76
CA ASP A 274 8.91 -11.12 -20.70
C ASP A 274 10.42 -11.41 -20.80
N GLU A 275 11.19 -10.35 -20.85
CA GLU A 275 12.66 -10.25 -20.73
C GLU A 275 13.54 -11.22 -21.56
N THR A 276 12.97 -12.23 -22.22
CA THR A 276 13.70 -13.22 -23.01
C THR A 276 13.20 -13.29 -24.43
N ALA A 277 14.09 -13.28 -25.39
CA ALA A 277 13.73 -13.43 -26.81
C ALA A 277 13.11 -14.80 -27.08
N ILE A 278 11.96 -14.83 -27.72
CA ILE A 278 11.30 -16.05 -28.15
C ILE A 278 11.95 -16.51 -29.48
N THR A 279 12.70 -17.61 -29.39
CA THR A 279 13.46 -18.17 -30.52
C THR A 279 12.86 -19.45 -31.12
N TYR A 280 12.04 -20.18 -30.31
CA TYR A 280 11.33 -21.35 -30.83
C TYR A 280 10.14 -20.93 -31.72
N PRO A 281 10.01 -21.46 -32.93
CA PRO A 281 8.97 -21.05 -33.86
C PRO A 281 7.56 -21.20 -33.28
N ASN A 282 6.77 -20.14 -33.36
CA ASN A 282 5.38 -20.11 -32.89
C ASN A 282 5.20 -20.48 -31.41
N PHE A 283 6.21 -20.31 -30.55
CA PHE A 283 6.17 -20.69 -29.13
C PHE A 283 4.93 -20.15 -28.43
N LEU A 284 4.73 -18.83 -28.47
CA LEU A 284 3.58 -18.18 -27.82
C LEU A 284 2.26 -18.78 -28.31
N ARG A 285 2.07 -18.87 -29.62
CA ARG A 285 0.86 -19.44 -30.20
C ARG A 285 0.65 -20.91 -29.81
N THR A 286 1.72 -21.68 -29.76
CA THR A 286 1.66 -23.09 -29.34
C THR A 286 1.20 -23.27 -27.90
N MET A 287 1.64 -22.37 -26.98
CA MET A 287 1.24 -22.40 -25.57
C MET A 287 -0.18 -21.87 -25.38
N THR A 288 -0.55 -20.76 -26.06
CA THR A 288 -1.90 -20.22 -25.97
C THR A 288 -2.95 -21.18 -26.50
N ASP A 289 -2.72 -21.82 -27.67
CA ASP A 289 -3.64 -22.82 -28.22
C ASP A 289 -3.80 -24.03 -27.29
N HIS A 290 -2.73 -24.48 -26.63
CA HIS A 290 -2.78 -25.57 -25.68
C HIS A 290 -3.64 -25.20 -24.45
N ILE A 291 -3.42 -24.05 -23.87
CA ILE A 291 -4.17 -23.55 -22.69
C ILE A 291 -5.66 -23.35 -23.04
N HIS A 292 -5.96 -22.83 -24.24
CA HIS A 292 -7.34 -22.75 -24.73
C HIS A 292 -7.98 -24.14 -24.87
N GLY A 293 -7.21 -25.13 -25.31
CA GLY A 293 -7.65 -26.53 -25.38
C GLY A 293 -8.00 -27.12 -23.98
N LEU A 294 -7.42 -26.58 -22.92
CA LEU A 294 -7.74 -26.93 -21.52
C LEU A 294 -8.93 -26.12 -20.95
N GLY A 295 -9.55 -25.27 -21.76
CA GLY A 295 -10.67 -24.41 -21.35
C GLY A 295 -10.27 -23.24 -20.47
N ARG A 296 -9.01 -22.83 -20.51
CA ARG A 296 -8.48 -21.67 -19.78
C ARG A 296 -8.12 -20.54 -20.73
N ARG A 297 -7.95 -19.32 -20.19
CA ARG A 297 -7.49 -18.11 -20.88
C ARG A 297 -6.04 -17.82 -20.52
N VAL A 298 -5.38 -17.02 -21.35
CA VAL A 298 -3.96 -16.72 -21.23
C VAL A 298 -3.71 -15.27 -20.85
N VAL A 299 -2.89 -15.05 -19.82
CA VAL A 299 -2.32 -13.75 -19.48
C VAL A 299 -0.83 -13.77 -19.79
N VAL A 300 -0.29 -12.66 -20.27
CA VAL A 300 1.16 -12.46 -20.47
C VAL A 300 1.61 -11.10 -19.96
N TRP A 301 2.91 -10.98 -19.64
CA TRP A 301 3.52 -9.68 -19.40
C TRP A 301 3.52 -8.82 -20.67
N ASN A 302 3.43 -7.51 -20.50
CA ASN A 302 3.47 -6.52 -21.56
C ASN A 302 4.43 -5.39 -21.17
N PRO A 303 5.54 -5.16 -21.92
CA PRO A 303 5.87 -5.74 -23.25
C PRO A 303 6.48 -7.14 -23.19
N ILE A 304 6.43 -7.85 -24.32
CA ILE A 304 7.19 -9.07 -24.62
C ILE A 304 8.42 -8.69 -25.46
N SER A 305 9.57 -9.30 -25.17
CA SER A 305 10.79 -9.04 -25.93
C SER A 305 10.68 -9.51 -27.38
N GLY A 306 10.77 -8.55 -28.31
CA GLY A 306 10.79 -8.82 -29.76
C GLY A 306 9.46 -9.24 -30.37
N LEU A 307 8.36 -9.16 -29.64
CA LEU A 307 7.01 -9.48 -30.16
C LEU A 307 6.01 -8.39 -29.79
N THR A 308 5.19 -7.98 -30.75
CA THR A 308 4.06 -7.06 -30.51
C THR A 308 2.79 -7.86 -30.23
N ILE A 309 2.23 -7.66 -29.04
CA ILE A 309 0.94 -8.28 -28.66
C ILE A 309 -0.20 -7.56 -29.40
N ASN A 310 -1.13 -8.36 -29.90
CA ASN A 310 -2.39 -7.89 -30.50
C ASN A 310 -3.46 -9.00 -30.39
N THR A 311 -4.68 -8.72 -30.80
CA THR A 311 -5.81 -9.66 -30.74
C THR A 311 -5.61 -10.99 -31.51
N ASN A 312 -4.61 -11.07 -32.41
CA ASN A 312 -4.30 -12.29 -33.18
C ASN A 312 -3.23 -13.17 -32.52
N THR A 313 -2.61 -12.71 -31.42
CA THR A 313 -1.54 -13.47 -30.74
C THR A 313 -2.06 -14.70 -29.96
N GLY A 314 -3.36 -14.78 -29.72
CA GLY A 314 -3.99 -15.82 -28.90
C GLY A 314 -3.95 -15.49 -27.39
N VAL A 315 -3.48 -14.31 -27.02
CA VAL A 315 -3.47 -13.81 -25.64
C VAL A 315 -4.86 -13.23 -25.33
N ASP A 316 -5.38 -13.49 -24.14
CA ASP A 316 -6.71 -13.02 -23.70
C ASP A 316 -6.65 -11.78 -22.80
N MET A 317 -5.52 -11.54 -22.14
CA MET A 317 -5.29 -10.39 -21.25
C MET A 317 -3.80 -10.09 -21.16
N THR A 318 -3.43 -8.83 -20.97
CA THR A 318 -2.03 -8.45 -20.75
C THR A 318 -1.84 -7.82 -19.36
N GLN A 319 -0.64 -7.97 -18.81
CA GLN A 319 -0.21 -7.33 -17.56
C GLN A 319 0.97 -6.41 -17.87
N MET A 320 0.75 -5.10 -17.83
CA MET A 320 1.76 -4.09 -18.11
C MET A 320 2.72 -3.96 -16.93
N TRP A 321 3.99 -4.30 -17.13
CA TRP A 321 4.97 -4.41 -16.04
C TRP A 321 6.03 -3.29 -16.02
N SER A 322 6.21 -2.58 -17.11
CA SER A 322 7.22 -1.53 -17.23
C SER A 322 6.68 -0.26 -17.85
N THR A 323 7.45 0.84 -17.76
CA THR A 323 7.10 2.12 -18.40
C THR A 323 6.91 2.02 -19.91
N ALA A 324 7.45 0.97 -20.54
CA ALA A 324 7.28 0.67 -21.98
C ALA A 324 5.99 -0.12 -22.27
N GLY A 325 5.29 -0.61 -21.25
CA GLY A 325 3.98 -1.28 -21.41
C GLY A 325 2.88 -0.29 -21.76
N HIS A 326 2.07 -0.64 -22.75
CA HIS A 326 0.93 0.17 -23.18
C HIS A 326 -0.31 -0.71 -23.33
N VAL A 327 -1.48 -0.11 -23.17
CA VAL A 327 -2.75 -0.78 -23.45
C VAL A 327 -2.74 -1.35 -24.87
N VAL A 328 -3.08 -2.62 -25.00
CA VAL A 328 -3.35 -3.28 -26.27
C VAL A 328 -4.86 -3.16 -26.52
N GLU A 329 -5.24 -2.35 -27.49
CA GLU A 329 -6.64 -2.12 -27.84
C GLU A 329 -7.35 -3.43 -28.22
N GLY A 330 -8.53 -3.64 -27.66
CA GLY A 330 -9.33 -4.85 -27.87
C GLY A 330 -8.94 -6.04 -26.99
N LEU A 331 -8.00 -5.87 -26.07
CA LEU A 331 -7.70 -6.83 -25.00
C LEU A 331 -7.83 -6.14 -23.64
N PRO A 332 -8.31 -6.84 -22.60
CA PRO A 332 -8.18 -6.35 -21.22
C PRO A 332 -6.71 -6.23 -20.81
N ASN A 333 -6.35 -5.12 -20.17
CA ASN A 333 -4.99 -4.86 -19.70
C ASN A 333 -4.98 -4.59 -18.20
N ILE A 334 -4.02 -5.16 -17.48
CA ILE A 334 -3.78 -4.94 -16.06
C ILE A 334 -2.66 -3.91 -15.93
N ASP A 335 -2.88 -2.85 -15.15
CA ASP A 335 -1.83 -1.87 -14.86
C ASP A 335 -1.00 -2.29 -13.65
N CYS A 336 0.28 -2.65 -13.91
CA CYS A 336 1.30 -2.91 -12.91
C CYS A 336 2.51 -1.98 -13.04
N ARG A 337 2.48 -1.02 -13.97
CA ARG A 337 3.64 -0.23 -14.41
C ARG A 337 4.38 0.46 -13.27
N TYR A 338 3.66 0.96 -12.28
CA TYR A 338 4.20 1.69 -11.13
C TYR A 338 3.85 1.06 -9.79
N ASN A 339 3.38 -0.18 -9.80
CA ASN A 339 2.98 -0.92 -8.60
C ASN A 339 3.96 -2.06 -8.26
N TYR A 340 5.22 -1.95 -8.69
CA TYR A 340 6.32 -2.85 -8.32
C TYR A 340 6.92 -2.36 -7.00
N VAL A 341 6.48 -2.96 -5.88
CA VAL A 341 6.81 -2.44 -4.55
C VAL A 341 8.25 -2.67 -4.09
N ASN A 342 9.03 -3.46 -4.82
CA ASN A 342 10.46 -3.68 -4.56
C ASN A 342 11.34 -2.43 -4.74
N HIS A 343 10.86 -1.41 -5.43
CA HIS A 343 11.55 -0.13 -5.63
C HIS A 343 11.08 0.96 -4.67
N PHE A 344 10.06 0.70 -3.88
CA PHE A 344 9.23 1.70 -3.25
C PHE A 344 9.76 2.15 -1.89
N ASP A 345 9.60 3.44 -1.64
CA ASP A 345 9.62 4.02 -0.30
C ASP A 345 8.33 3.67 0.45
N VAL A 346 8.41 3.55 1.78
CA VAL A 346 7.25 3.19 2.62
C VAL A 346 6.15 4.24 2.55
N PHE A 347 6.50 5.52 2.36
CA PHE A 347 5.61 6.67 2.51
C PHE A 347 5.27 7.33 1.18
N ALA A 348 6.30 7.73 0.42
CA ALA A 348 6.10 8.49 -0.82
C ALA A 348 5.40 7.68 -1.91
N ASP A 349 5.80 6.43 -2.11
CA ASP A 349 5.18 5.59 -3.13
C ASP A 349 3.77 5.15 -2.76
N LEU A 350 3.47 4.95 -1.47
CA LEU A 350 2.11 4.72 -1.01
C LEU A 350 1.18 5.88 -1.37
N ALA A 351 1.63 7.12 -1.17
CA ALA A 351 0.89 8.31 -1.56
C ALA A 351 0.66 8.34 -3.09
N GLY A 352 1.66 7.93 -3.87
CA GLY A 352 1.56 7.79 -5.32
C GLY A 352 0.50 6.76 -5.74
N ILE A 353 0.52 5.56 -5.17
CA ILE A 353 -0.48 4.50 -5.44
C ILE A 353 -1.90 4.99 -5.09
N TYR A 354 -2.09 5.58 -3.92
CA TYR A 354 -3.39 6.06 -3.49
C TYR A 354 -3.97 7.15 -4.39
N ARG A 355 -3.14 8.11 -4.83
CA ARG A 355 -3.59 9.29 -5.59
C ARG A 355 -3.75 9.05 -7.09
N SER A 356 -2.99 8.10 -7.64
CA SER A 356 -2.98 7.84 -9.08
C SER A 356 -4.31 7.27 -9.57
N THR A 357 -4.77 7.71 -10.76
CA THR A 357 -5.72 6.91 -11.55
C THR A 357 -5.06 5.59 -11.94
N ILE A 358 -5.84 4.59 -12.35
CA ILE A 358 -5.32 3.36 -12.93
C ILE A 358 -5.21 3.55 -14.44
N TYR A 359 -4.01 3.55 -14.98
CA TYR A 359 -3.70 3.78 -16.40
C TYR A 359 -4.56 4.88 -17.04
N TYR A 360 -4.50 6.11 -16.51
CA TYR A 360 -5.26 7.29 -17.01
C TYR A 360 -6.79 7.15 -16.96
N ALA A 361 -7.33 6.08 -16.37
CA ALA A 361 -8.76 5.84 -16.24
C ALA A 361 -9.23 6.05 -14.80
N ASP A 362 -10.35 6.73 -14.61
CA ASP A 362 -11.01 6.91 -13.31
C ASP A 362 -11.90 5.71 -12.92
N ARG A 363 -12.21 4.85 -13.89
CA ARG A 363 -12.92 3.57 -13.72
C ARG A 363 -12.55 2.59 -14.83
N GLY A 364 -12.73 1.31 -14.56
CA GLY A 364 -12.43 0.23 -15.50
C GLY A 364 -13.30 0.25 -16.75
N ASN A 365 -12.80 -0.36 -17.81
CA ASN A 365 -13.48 -0.52 -19.10
C ASN A 365 -12.93 -1.75 -19.82
N ALA A 366 -13.34 -1.97 -21.06
CA ALA A 366 -12.92 -3.14 -21.85
C ALA A 366 -11.40 -3.25 -22.06
N ASP A 367 -10.69 -2.09 -22.05
CA ASP A 367 -9.24 -2.05 -22.29
C ASP A 367 -8.44 -1.97 -20.98
N VAL A 368 -9.00 -1.40 -19.89
CA VAL A 368 -8.34 -1.27 -18.59
C VAL A 368 -9.09 -2.08 -17.54
N ALA A 369 -8.64 -3.29 -17.30
CA ALA A 369 -9.29 -4.25 -16.40
C ALA A 369 -9.15 -3.88 -14.92
N GLY A 370 -8.02 -3.29 -14.53
CA GLY A 370 -7.67 -2.94 -13.17
C GLY A 370 -6.17 -2.95 -12.92
N THR A 371 -5.77 -3.28 -11.70
CA THR A 371 -4.38 -3.20 -11.26
C THR A 371 -3.98 -4.38 -10.37
N ILE A 372 -2.70 -4.70 -10.37
CA ILE A 372 -2.06 -5.64 -9.43
C ILE A 372 -0.87 -4.95 -8.77
N THR A 373 -0.80 -5.03 -7.44
CA THR A 373 0.40 -4.66 -6.68
C THR A 373 1.35 -5.84 -6.65
N ALA A 374 2.50 -5.72 -7.31
CA ALA A 374 3.45 -6.81 -7.50
C ALA A 374 4.60 -6.76 -6.50
N VAL A 375 4.77 -7.85 -5.75
CA VAL A 375 5.83 -8.01 -4.74
C VAL A 375 6.97 -8.83 -5.35
N TRP A 376 8.08 -8.15 -5.66
CA TRP A 376 9.30 -8.79 -6.17
C TRP A 376 10.42 -8.75 -5.15
N ASN A 377 11.27 -9.77 -5.16
CA ASN A 377 12.42 -9.89 -4.26
C ASN A 377 13.67 -10.28 -5.04
N ASP A 378 14.10 -9.41 -5.96
CA ASP A 378 15.32 -9.63 -6.75
C ASP A 378 16.53 -9.81 -5.85
N ARG A 379 16.72 -8.94 -4.88
CA ARG A 379 17.69 -9.14 -3.82
C ARG A 379 17.13 -10.06 -2.74
N LEU A 380 17.96 -10.97 -2.23
CA LEU A 380 17.58 -11.96 -1.23
C LEU A 380 17.03 -11.30 0.05
N VAL A 381 15.82 -11.70 0.42
CA VAL A 381 15.20 -11.43 1.73
C VAL A 381 14.97 -12.78 2.41
N THR A 382 15.49 -12.97 3.61
CA THR A 382 15.63 -14.29 4.21
C THR A 382 14.43 -14.79 5.02
N THR A 383 13.50 -13.90 5.38
CA THR A 383 12.32 -14.21 6.20
C THR A 383 11.03 -13.73 5.56
N GLU A 384 9.94 -14.43 5.80
CA GLU A 384 8.59 -14.04 5.32
C GLU A 384 8.16 -12.68 5.89
N GLU A 385 8.40 -12.46 7.19
CA GLU A 385 8.15 -11.16 7.82
C GLU A 385 8.94 -10.04 7.12
N GLY A 386 10.22 -10.30 6.82
CA GLY A 386 11.08 -9.37 6.08
C GLY A 386 10.53 -9.08 4.69
N ILE A 387 10.01 -10.07 3.96
CA ILE A 387 9.37 -9.87 2.64
C ILE A 387 8.20 -8.91 2.76
N MET A 388 7.30 -9.15 3.72
CA MET A 388 6.10 -8.34 3.91
C MET A 388 6.44 -6.92 4.36
N ARG A 389 7.36 -6.78 5.31
CA ARG A 389 7.78 -5.53 5.90
C ARG A 389 8.56 -4.66 4.91
N GLN A 390 9.56 -5.23 4.24
CA GLN A 390 10.44 -4.47 3.33
C GLN A 390 9.72 -4.01 2.06
N ASN A 391 8.68 -4.73 1.65
CA ASN A 391 7.84 -4.34 0.52
C ASN A 391 6.61 -3.52 0.92
N ASN A 392 6.41 -3.24 2.21
CA ASN A 392 5.21 -2.56 2.74
C ASN A 392 3.91 -3.14 2.15
N VAL A 393 3.83 -4.47 2.09
CA VAL A 393 2.84 -5.20 1.27
C VAL A 393 1.42 -4.80 1.62
N TYR A 394 1.04 -4.86 2.90
CA TYR A 394 -0.33 -4.62 3.33
C TYR A 394 -0.80 -3.20 3.02
N ALA A 395 0.00 -2.19 3.34
CA ALA A 395 -0.38 -0.80 3.09
C ALA A 395 -0.51 -0.51 1.58
N ASN A 396 0.44 -0.98 0.75
CA ASN A 396 0.41 -0.78 -0.69
C ASN A 396 -0.77 -1.49 -1.35
N VAL A 397 -1.06 -2.75 -0.96
CA VAL A 397 -2.21 -3.51 -1.49
C VAL A 397 -3.53 -2.84 -1.09
N LEU A 398 -3.67 -2.35 0.15
CA LEU A 398 -4.90 -1.71 0.59
C LEU A 398 -5.11 -0.32 -0.06
N ALA A 399 -4.05 0.44 -0.29
CA ALA A 399 -4.13 1.70 -1.05
C ALA A 399 -4.54 1.46 -2.51
N SER A 400 -3.98 0.43 -3.13
CA SER A 400 -4.37 0.01 -4.48
C SER A 400 -5.81 -0.51 -4.54
N ALA A 401 -6.24 -1.30 -3.54
CA ALA A 401 -7.60 -1.81 -3.43
C ALA A 401 -8.62 -0.68 -3.27
N GLU A 402 -8.34 0.33 -2.42
CA GLU A 402 -9.17 1.52 -2.29
C GLU A 402 -9.37 2.21 -3.64
N ARG A 403 -8.27 2.47 -4.37
CA ARG A 403 -8.34 3.11 -5.68
C ARG A 403 -9.10 2.28 -6.70
N ALA A 404 -8.87 0.99 -6.74
CA ALA A 404 -9.51 0.10 -7.71
C ALA A 404 -11.00 -0.16 -7.39
N TRP A 405 -11.38 -0.10 -6.11
CA TRP A 405 -12.78 -0.21 -5.70
C TRP A 405 -13.56 1.08 -5.92
N CYS A 406 -13.05 2.20 -5.41
CA CYS A 406 -13.74 3.49 -5.49
C CYS A 406 -13.66 4.11 -6.88
N GLY A 407 -12.63 3.81 -7.64
CA GLY A 407 -12.31 4.52 -8.86
C GLY A 407 -11.77 5.93 -8.57
N GLY A 408 -11.78 6.80 -9.56
CA GLY A 408 -11.29 8.15 -9.44
C GLY A 408 -9.76 8.21 -9.39
N GLY A 409 -9.23 9.12 -8.59
CA GLY A 409 -7.90 9.67 -8.73
C GLY A 409 -7.98 10.89 -9.61
N LYS A 410 -6.98 11.76 -9.57
CA LYS A 410 -7.04 13.01 -10.34
C LYS A 410 -6.22 12.93 -11.61
N GLN A 411 -5.09 12.28 -11.53
CA GLN A 411 -4.14 12.12 -12.62
C GLN A 411 -3.39 10.79 -12.45
N TYR A 412 -2.96 10.21 -13.55
CA TYR A 412 -2.04 9.09 -13.50
C TYR A 412 -0.68 9.54 -12.92
N ILE A 413 0.04 8.63 -12.28
CA ILE A 413 1.30 8.96 -11.60
C ILE A 413 2.32 9.68 -12.49
N GLU A 414 2.33 9.39 -13.79
CA GLU A 414 3.18 10.08 -14.78
C GLU A 414 2.85 11.58 -14.93
N GLN A 415 1.67 12.00 -14.50
CA GLN A 415 1.22 13.39 -14.52
C GLN A 415 1.16 13.99 -13.13
N GLY A 416 0.67 13.23 -12.15
CA GLY A 416 0.41 13.68 -10.79
C GLY A 416 1.56 13.48 -9.80
N GLY A 417 2.51 12.60 -10.12
CA GLY A 417 3.61 12.25 -9.23
C GLY A 417 3.18 11.58 -7.92
N ALA A 418 4.13 11.43 -7.00
CA ALA A 418 3.95 10.79 -5.70
C ALA A 418 3.79 11.79 -4.52
N LEU A 419 3.86 13.09 -4.75
CA LEU A 419 3.74 14.10 -3.68
C LEU A 419 2.29 14.25 -3.21
N LEU A 420 2.10 14.31 -1.90
CA LEU A 420 0.83 14.71 -1.32
C LEU A 420 0.60 16.20 -1.55
N PRO A 421 -0.64 16.62 -1.89
CA PRO A 421 -1.03 18.03 -1.79
C PRO A 421 -0.87 18.52 -0.35
N THR A 422 -0.58 19.78 -0.19
CA THR A 422 -0.39 20.37 1.15
C THR A 422 -1.70 20.78 1.83
N THR A 423 -2.80 20.84 1.06
CA THR A 423 -4.16 21.20 1.51
C THR A 423 -5.18 20.78 0.45
N GLY A 424 -6.47 20.83 0.80
CA GLY A 424 -7.61 20.64 -0.09
C GLY A 424 -8.11 19.20 -0.16
N ASP A 425 -9.10 18.98 -1.03
CA ASP A 425 -9.89 17.74 -1.03
C ASP A 425 -9.04 16.46 -1.22
N GLU A 426 -7.98 16.50 -2.01
CA GLU A 426 -7.08 15.35 -2.20
C GLU A 426 -6.25 15.05 -0.94
N TYR A 427 -5.79 16.09 -0.23
CA TYR A 427 -5.12 15.93 1.05
C TYR A 427 -6.08 15.36 2.10
N ASP A 428 -7.29 15.93 2.19
CA ASP A 428 -8.30 15.50 3.16
C ASP A 428 -8.72 14.04 2.90
N ALA A 429 -8.88 13.66 1.64
CA ALA A 429 -9.19 12.29 1.25
C ALA A 429 -8.07 11.28 1.61
N PHE A 430 -6.80 11.66 1.39
CA PHE A 430 -5.68 10.82 1.79
C PHE A 430 -5.61 10.69 3.33
N ALA A 431 -5.75 11.78 4.06
CA ALA A 431 -5.70 11.78 5.52
C ALA A 431 -6.86 10.94 6.13
N ASP A 432 -8.04 10.97 5.51
CA ASP A 432 -9.18 10.12 5.92
C ASP A 432 -8.91 8.64 5.63
N TRP A 433 -8.41 8.30 4.43
CA TRP A 433 -8.00 6.94 4.12
C TRP A 433 -6.91 6.44 5.07
N GLU A 434 -5.89 7.25 5.34
CA GLU A 434 -4.81 6.94 6.27
C GLU A 434 -5.35 6.65 7.68
N ARG A 435 -6.29 7.46 8.18
CA ARG A 435 -6.96 7.25 9.47
C ARG A 435 -7.66 5.89 9.52
N ARG A 436 -8.41 5.54 8.47
CA ARG A 436 -9.11 4.25 8.36
C ARG A 436 -8.13 3.09 8.27
N PHE A 437 -7.09 3.21 7.47
CA PHE A 437 -6.04 2.20 7.37
C PHE A 437 -5.34 1.95 8.72
N LEU A 438 -5.00 3.01 9.45
CA LEU A 438 -4.38 2.90 10.78
C LEU A 438 -5.33 2.30 11.83
N PHE A 439 -6.64 2.51 11.70
CA PHE A 439 -7.62 1.79 12.51
C PHE A 439 -7.50 0.27 12.26
N HIS A 440 -7.50 -0.18 11.02
CA HIS A 440 -7.33 -1.60 10.70
C HIS A 440 -5.96 -2.14 11.09
N LYS A 441 -4.89 -1.34 10.97
CA LYS A 441 -3.56 -1.70 11.49
C LYS A 441 -3.59 -2.00 12.99
N ALA A 442 -4.38 -1.26 13.76
CA ALA A 442 -4.53 -1.46 15.21
C ALA A 442 -5.45 -2.65 15.57
N HIS A 443 -6.25 -3.16 14.64
CA HIS A 443 -7.25 -4.20 14.89
C HIS A 443 -6.98 -5.46 14.06
N SER A 444 -7.63 -5.63 12.90
CA SER A 444 -7.54 -6.85 12.07
C SER A 444 -6.15 -7.13 11.52
N LEU A 445 -5.33 -6.12 11.35
CA LEU A 445 -3.95 -6.23 10.85
C LEU A 445 -2.88 -6.06 11.94
N ARG A 446 -3.27 -6.08 13.22
CA ARG A 446 -2.37 -5.78 14.36
C ARG A 446 -1.15 -6.70 14.46
N ASP A 447 -1.28 -7.94 13.97
CA ASP A 447 -0.23 -8.95 14.02
C ASP A 447 0.60 -8.99 12.73
N GLU A 448 0.28 -8.13 11.76
CA GLU A 448 1.00 -8.07 10.49
C GLU A 448 2.19 -7.08 10.55
N PRO A 449 3.30 -7.39 9.85
CA PRO A 449 4.52 -6.58 9.90
C PRO A 449 4.41 -5.33 9.01
N ILE A 450 3.64 -4.36 9.44
CA ILE A 450 3.35 -3.12 8.71
C ILE A 450 4.29 -1.99 9.18
N PRO A 451 5.25 -1.55 8.35
CA PRO A 451 6.20 -0.49 8.72
C PRO A 451 5.60 0.92 8.61
N TYR A 452 4.47 1.06 7.94
CA TYR A 452 3.83 2.34 7.69
C TYR A 452 3.24 2.94 8.97
N VAL A 453 3.46 4.24 9.18
CA VAL A 453 2.87 5.04 10.25
C VAL A 453 2.23 6.30 9.66
N ARG A 454 1.45 7.05 10.44
CA ARG A 454 0.82 8.30 9.98
C ARG A 454 1.85 9.26 9.40
N GLN A 455 1.61 9.77 8.20
CA GLN A 455 2.48 10.74 7.51
C GLN A 455 1.80 12.07 7.15
N SER A 456 0.47 12.08 7.06
CA SER A 456 -0.28 13.27 6.62
C SER A 456 -0.08 14.51 7.51
N HIS A 457 0.38 14.32 8.76
CA HIS A 457 0.65 15.40 9.71
C HIS A 457 2.09 15.94 9.65
N VAL A 458 2.96 15.38 8.82
CA VAL A 458 4.38 15.79 8.74
C VAL A 458 4.53 16.87 7.67
N HIS A 459 4.88 18.08 8.07
CA HIS A 459 4.99 19.25 7.23
C HIS A 459 6.44 19.74 7.12
N TRP A 460 6.87 20.08 5.92
CA TRP A 460 8.24 20.49 5.60
C TRP A 460 8.28 21.85 4.92
N GLN A 461 9.37 22.58 5.12
CA GLN A 461 9.84 23.63 4.24
C GLN A 461 11.08 23.14 3.53
N ILE A 462 11.12 23.24 2.20
CA ILE A 462 12.21 22.74 1.35
C ILE A 462 12.70 23.90 0.48
N THR A 463 14.04 24.10 0.39
CA THR A 463 14.63 25.17 -0.42
C THR A 463 14.68 24.79 -1.90
N ASP A 464 14.74 25.79 -2.78
CA ASP A 464 15.35 25.59 -4.09
C ASP A 464 16.77 25.03 -3.94
N ALA A 465 17.25 24.33 -4.97
CA ALA A 465 18.53 23.64 -4.92
C ALA A 465 19.71 24.57 -5.28
N PHE A 466 20.68 24.70 -4.39
CA PHE A 466 21.89 25.52 -4.60
C PHE A 466 22.91 24.76 -5.46
N PRO A 467 23.57 25.41 -6.43
CA PRO A 467 24.61 24.76 -7.24
C PRO A 467 25.85 24.48 -6.37
N ASN A 468 26.21 23.19 -6.21
CA ASN A 468 27.34 22.76 -5.37
C ASN A 468 28.59 22.38 -6.18
N GLY A 469 28.55 22.44 -7.51
CA GLY A 469 29.69 22.12 -8.37
C GLY A 469 30.18 20.67 -8.26
N GLY A 470 29.40 19.76 -7.68
CA GLY A 470 29.78 18.37 -7.41
C GLY A 470 30.40 18.16 -6.02
N ASP A 471 30.52 19.20 -5.20
CA ASP A 471 30.97 19.12 -3.82
C ASP A 471 29.78 18.96 -2.87
N ALA A 472 29.56 17.75 -2.38
CA ALA A 472 28.49 17.43 -1.46
C ALA A 472 28.67 18.10 -0.07
N ASP A 473 29.89 18.45 0.30
CA ASP A 473 30.21 19.10 1.57
C ASP A 473 30.11 20.64 1.51
N ALA A 474 29.90 21.24 0.30
CA ALA A 474 29.72 22.67 0.13
C ALA A 474 28.64 23.22 1.07
N VAL A 475 28.95 24.36 1.72
CA VAL A 475 28.08 25.01 2.72
C VAL A 475 27.31 26.17 2.09
N PHE A 476 26.00 26.22 2.32
CA PHE A 476 25.13 27.26 1.78
C PHE A 476 24.39 28.03 2.90
N PRO A 477 23.75 29.17 2.58
CA PRO A 477 23.12 30.02 3.59
C PRO A 477 22.18 29.31 4.59
N PRO A 478 21.38 28.29 4.22
CA PRO A 478 20.55 27.60 5.22
C PRO A 478 21.33 26.98 6.39
N GLU A 479 22.57 26.55 6.19
CA GLU A 479 23.42 26.01 7.25
C GLU A 479 23.99 27.12 8.16
N THR A 480 24.19 28.33 7.66
CA THR A 480 24.88 29.40 8.37
C THR A 480 23.92 30.38 9.05
N VAL A 481 22.77 30.67 8.41
CA VAL A 481 21.76 31.62 8.94
C VAL A 481 20.52 30.93 9.47
N GLY A 482 20.38 29.62 9.23
CA GLY A 482 19.22 28.82 9.65
C GLY A 482 18.00 28.98 8.73
N PRO A 483 16.84 28.43 9.12
CA PRO A 483 15.61 28.46 8.38
C PRO A 483 15.08 29.87 8.06
N ALA A 484 14.82 30.15 6.79
CA ALA A 484 14.26 31.41 6.29
C ALA A 484 13.30 31.17 5.09
N ALA A 485 12.50 32.16 4.75
CA ALA A 485 11.55 32.07 3.64
C ALA A 485 12.24 32.10 2.25
N ASN A 486 13.39 32.72 2.16
CA ASN A 486 14.25 32.78 0.98
C ASN A 486 15.70 33.09 1.38
N TYR A 487 16.61 32.84 0.45
CA TYR A 487 18.04 33.07 0.64
C TYR A 487 18.62 33.75 -0.61
N THR A 488 19.62 34.60 -0.41
CA THR A 488 20.42 35.15 -1.51
C THR A 488 21.80 34.46 -1.51
N PHE A 489 22.19 33.91 -2.65
CA PHE A 489 23.49 33.28 -2.82
C PHE A 489 24.01 33.54 -4.25
N ALA A 490 25.25 33.97 -4.39
CA ALA A 490 25.92 34.31 -5.66
C ALA A 490 25.13 35.30 -6.55
N GLY A 491 24.25 36.13 -5.97
CA GLY A 491 23.43 37.10 -6.69
C GLY A 491 22.02 36.61 -7.05
N ASP A 492 21.74 35.31 -6.88
CA ASP A 492 20.43 34.71 -7.13
C ASP A 492 19.64 34.54 -5.84
N THR A 493 18.31 34.45 -5.97
CA THR A 493 17.37 34.22 -4.87
C THR A 493 16.86 32.77 -4.92
N TYR A 494 16.99 32.07 -3.81
CA TYR A 494 16.50 30.70 -3.58
C TYR A 494 15.31 30.73 -2.65
N ALA A 495 14.15 30.39 -3.18
CA ALA A 495 12.90 30.37 -2.42
C ALA A 495 12.77 29.06 -1.62
N THR A 496 11.72 28.98 -0.81
CA THR A 496 11.35 27.77 -0.10
C THR A 496 9.90 27.42 -0.38
N SER A 497 9.61 26.14 -0.49
CA SER A 497 8.28 25.60 -0.75
C SER A 497 7.83 24.61 0.32
N HIS A 498 6.52 24.55 0.56
CA HIS A 498 5.90 23.66 1.54
C HIS A 498 5.68 22.27 0.93
N ALA A 499 5.94 21.23 1.70
CA ALA A 499 5.64 19.84 1.35
C ALA A 499 5.04 19.11 2.55
N VAL A 500 4.29 18.03 2.29
CA VAL A 500 3.64 17.18 3.29
C VAL A 500 3.98 15.72 3.01
N GLY A 501 4.23 14.98 4.08
CA GLY A 501 4.53 13.54 4.06
C GLY A 501 5.78 13.21 4.84
N ALA A 502 5.91 11.95 5.27
CA ALA A 502 7.11 11.47 5.93
C ALA A 502 8.24 11.20 4.92
N GLY A 503 7.89 10.70 3.73
CA GLY A 503 8.82 10.46 2.62
C GLY A 503 8.57 11.44 1.48
N ILE A 504 9.62 12.11 1.01
CA ILE A 504 9.55 13.12 -0.06
C ILE A 504 10.55 12.78 -1.16
N TYR A 505 10.06 12.53 -2.36
CA TYR A 505 10.90 12.50 -3.55
C TYR A 505 11.21 13.93 -4.01
N LEU A 506 12.48 14.30 -3.98
CA LEU A 506 12.99 15.50 -4.66
C LEU A 506 13.18 15.22 -6.16
N ARG A 507 13.59 14.00 -6.51
CA ARG A 507 13.58 13.40 -7.84
C ARG A 507 13.14 11.96 -7.71
N HIS A 508 12.08 11.59 -8.44
CA HIS A 508 11.56 10.23 -8.43
C HIS A 508 12.55 9.24 -9.08
N THR A 509 12.44 7.94 -8.77
CA THR A 509 13.21 6.88 -9.41
C THR A 509 13.08 6.92 -10.93
N TRP A 510 11.86 7.09 -11.43
CA TRP A 510 11.55 7.30 -12.85
C TRP A 510 11.41 8.80 -13.18
N GLY A 511 12.36 9.61 -12.74
CA GLY A 511 12.28 11.08 -12.75
C GLY A 511 12.20 11.75 -14.12
N ALA A 512 12.42 11.01 -15.22
CA ALA A 512 12.11 11.51 -16.56
C ALA A 512 10.62 11.37 -16.92
N VAL A 513 9.86 10.55 -16.16
CA VAL A 513 8.46 10.20 -16.46
C VAL A 513 7.55 10.61 -15.31
N VAL A 514 7.96 10.39 -14.06
CA VAL A 514 7.15 10.66 -12.87
C VAL A 514 7.60 11.97 -12.23
N PRO A 515 6.71 12.99 -12.11
CA PRO A 515 7.00 14.25 -11.43
C PRO A 515 7.35 14.05 -9.94
N ALA A 516 8.20 14.93 -9.42
CA ALA A 516 8.60 14.97 -8.03
C ALA A 516 8.60 16.43 -7.53
N PHE A 517 9.16 16.69 -6.34
CA PHE A 517 9.21 18.05 -5.78
C PHE A 517 9.90 19.04 -6.73
N PHE A 518 11.04 18.68 -7.32
CA PHE A 518 11.65 19.45 -8.39
C PHE A 518 11.15 18.94 -9.75
N ALA A 519 10.58 19.83 -10.53
CA ALA A 519 10.13 19.48 -11.89
C ALA A 519 11.31 19.16 -12.82
N ASP A 520 12.44 19.84 -12.63
CA ASP A 520 13.70 19.64 -13.37
C ASP A 520 14.90 19.60 -12.41
N PRO A 521 15.10 18.46 -11.69
CA PRO A 521 16.17 18.34 -10.71
C PRO A 521 17.55 18.32 -11.36
N GLN A 522 18.36 19.35 -11.07
CA GLN A 522 19.69 19.50 -11.62
C GLN A 522 20.73 18.74 -10.80
N LEU A 523 21.58 17.95 -11.47
CA LEU A 523 22.73 17.31 -10.84
C LEU A 523 23.75 18.36 -10.35
N ASN A 524 24.53 18.02 -9.33
CA ASN A 524 25.49 18.90 -8.66
C ASN A 524 24.82 20.11 -7.97
N THR A 525 23.75 19.81 -7.26
CA THR A 525 23.03 20.77 -6.42
C THR A 525 22.82 20.22 -5.00
N THR A 526 22.50 21.12 -4.07
CA THR A 526 22.14 20.78 -2.69
C THR A 526 20.85 21.50 -2.30
N ALA A 527 19.83 20.76 -1.86
CA ALA A 527 18.63 21.31 -1.24
C ALA A 527 18.70 21.14 0.29
N TYR A 528 17.89 21.89 0.98
CA TYR A 528 17.69 21.77 2.43
C TYR A 528 16.21 21.62 2.75
N ALA A 529 15.93 20.81 3.78
CA ALA A 529 14.57 20.66 4.29
C ALA A 529 14.56 20.84 5.80
N TRP A 530 13.49 21.39 6.35
CA TRP A 530 13.31 21.48 7.80
C TRP A 530 11.85 21.42 8.21
N THR A 531 11.67 20.97 9.43
CA THR A 531 10.42 21.08 10.16
C THR A 531 10.71 21.37 11.63
N TYR A 532 9.73 21.93 12.33
CA TYR A 532 9.74 22.05 13.77
C TYR A 532 8.71 21.08 14.34
N VAL A 533 9.09 20.37 15.39
CA VAL A 533 8.23 19.41 16.09
C VAL A 533 7.99 19.89 17.50
N TYR A 534 6.74 20.11 17.88
CA TYR A 534 6.38 20.46 19.24
C TYR A 534 6.24 19.22 20.11
N SER A 535 7.06 19.16 21.19
CA SER A 535 6.94 18.11 22.21
C SER A 535 6.41 18.70 23.51
N PRO A 536 5.36 18.10 24.11
CA PRO A 536 4.76 18.62 25.35
C PRO A 536 5.68 18.45 26.55
N CYS A 537 6.65 17.55 26.50
CA CYS A 537 7.62 17.27 27.56
C CYS A 537 8.95 16.85 26.95
N ARG A 538 9.98 16.78 27.79
CA ARG A 538 11.23 16.12 27.41
C ARG A 538 11.00 14.62 27.38
N GLN A 539 11.27 13.96 26.23
CA GLN A 539 11.00 12.53 26.05
C GLN A 539 11.91 11.90 24.99
N GLN A 540 12.14 10.60 25.14
CA GLN A 540 12.78 9.77 24.12
C GLN A 540 11.74 9.25 23.15
N VAL A 541 12.06 9.32 21.85
CA VAL A 541 11.19 8.87 20.75
C VAL A 541 12.03 8.14 19.71
N GLY A 542 11.37 7.37 18.85
CA GLY A 542 11.97 6.78 17.66
C GLY A 542 11.93 7.76 16.50
N ALA A 543 12.94 7.76 15.63
CA ALA A 543 12.94 8.45 14.35
C ALA A 543 13.16 7.44 13.23
N LEU A 544 12.24 7.39 12.27
CA LEU A 544 12.42 6.67 11.02
C LEU A 544 13.12 7.62 10.05
N VAL A 545 14.31 7.22 9.58
CA VAL A 545 15.18 8.07 8.74
C VAL A 545 15.63 7.29 7.51
N GLU A 546 15.51 7.87 6.31
CA GLU A 546 16.06 7.32 5.07
C GLU A 546 16.41 8.46 4.10
N PHE A 547 17.55 8.33 3.39
CA PHE A 547 17.94 9.26 2.33
C PHE A 547 18.08 8.59 0.97
N GLN A 548 18.35 7.30 0.98
CA GLN A 548 18.43 6.48 -0.22
C GLN A 548 17.69 5.19 0.05
N ASN A 549 16.45 5.10 -0.42
CA ASN A 549 15.74 3.85 -0.37
C ASN A 549 16.38 2.89 -1.36
N TYR A 550 17.08 1.89 -0.85
CA TYR A 550 17.70 0.85 -1.66
C TYR A 550 16.64 0.07 -2.41
N SER A 551 16.78 0.04 -3.73
CA SER A 551 16.01 -0.89 -4.53
C SER A 551 16.42 -2.32 -4.20
N ARG A 552 15.44 -3.16 -3.93
CA ARG A 552 15.65 -4.59 -3.74
C ARG A 552 15.89 -5.33 -5.05
N SER A 553 15.73 -4.66 -6.19
CA SER A 553 16.07 -5.17 -7.52
C SER A 553 17.48 -4.79 -7.96
N GLU A 554 18.15 -3.86 -7.27
CA GLU A 554 19.43 -3.28 -7.67
C GLU A 554 20.56 -3.70 -6.73
N LYS A 555 21.77 -3.67 -7.27
CA LYS A 555 23.01 -3.98 -6.54
C LYS A 555 23.68 -2.70 -6.07
N ASP A 556 22.91 -1.77 -5.51
CA ASP A 556 23.45 -0.51 -5.01
C ASP A 556 24.41 -0.78 -3.84
N LEU A 557 25.55 -0.10 -3.86
CA LEU A 557 26.53 -0.23 -2.80
C LEU A 557 26.00 0.39 -1.50
N THR A 558 26.15 -0.33 -0.40
CA THR A 558 25.86 0.14 0.96
C THR A 558 26.64 1.44 1.24
N PRO A 559 26.07 2.41 1.97
CA PRO A 559 26.79 3.60 2.40
C PRO A 559 28.03 3.23 3.25
N PRO A 560 29.09 4.07 3.28
CA PRO A 560 30.16 3.91 4.23
C PRO A 560 29.65 4.14 5.68
N ASN A 561 30.24 3.46 6.65
CA ASN A 561 29.93 3.72 8.07
C ASN A 561 30.14 5.21 8.44
N GLY A 562 29.25 5.75 9.26
CA GLY A 562 29.22 7.17 9.61
C GLY A 562 28.60 8.09 8.56
N ARG A 563 28.07 7.55 7.46
CA ARG A 563 27.35 8.30 6.41
C ARG A 563 25.96 7.72 6.19
N TRP A 564 24.97 8.59 6.07
CA TRP A 564 23.58 8.17 5.81
C TRP A 564 23.38 7.59 4.40
N ASP A 565 24.10 8.15 3.43
CA ASP A 565 24.09 7.72 2.05
C ASP A 565 25.46 7.95 1.38
N ARG A 566 25.53 7.67 0.09
CA ARG A 566 26.73 7.93 -0.73
C ARG A 566 26.77 9.33 -1.35
N ARG A 567 25.76 10.17 -1.06
CA ARG A 567 25.63 11.54 -1.59
C ARG A 567 26.02 12.63 -0.61
N GLY A 568 26.23 12.27 0.66
CA GLY A 568 26.62 13.23 1.70
C GLY A 568 25.41 13.88 2.39
N SER A 569 24.25 13.22 2.38
CA SER A 569 23.09 13.68 3.13
C SER A 569 23.35 13.68 4.61
N ARG A 570 22.82 14.69 5.32
CA ARG A 570 23.01 14.89 6.77
C ARG A 570 21.70 15.30 7.43
N LEU A 571 21.59 15.00 8.72
CA LEU A 571 20.41 15.26 9.54
C LEU A 571 20.84 15.84 10.89
N TRP A 572 20.16 16.88 11.35
CA TRP A 572 20.35 17.47 12.68
C TRP A 572 19.01 17.57 13.41
N LEU A 573 19.08 17.32 14.72
CA LEU A 573 18.00 17.61 15.66
C LEU A 573 18.51 18.63 16.69
N ASN A 574 17.87 19.80 16.77
CA ASN A 574 18.29 20.90 17.64
C ASN A 574 19.79 21.28 17.48
N ASP A 575 20.26 21.31 16.23
CA ASP A 575 21.66 21.59 15.84
C ASP A 575 22.68 20.51 16.20
N GLU A 576 22.24 19.38 16.77
CA GLU A 576 23.08 18.19 16.99
C GLU A 576 22.94 17.24 15.81
N GLU A 577 24.05 16.85 15.19
CA GLU A 577 24.05 15.93 14.04
C GLU A 577 23.69 14.50 14.49
N LEU A 578 22.69 13.91 13.85
CA LEU A 578 22.30 12.52 14.06
C LEU A 578 23.03 11.63 13.06
N LEU A 579 23.79 10.68 13.57
CA LEU A 579 24.56 9.74 12.76
C LEU A 579 23.76 8.49 12.43
N PRO A 580 24.04 7.85 11.28
CA PRO A 580 23.44 6.55 10.92
C PRO A 580 23.97 5.43 11.84
N PRO A 581 23.31 4.26 11.83
CA PRO A 581 23.89 3.05 12.40
C PRO A 581 25.10 2.57 11.57
N ASP A 582 25.89 1.66 12.13
CA ASP A 582 26.84 0.88 11.34
C ASP A 582 26.09 -0.04 10.36
N TRP A 583 26.55 -0.12 9.10
CA TRP A 583 25.88 -0.85 8.06
C TRP A 583 26.34 -2.31 7.98
N ASP A 584 25.41 -3.27 7.99
CA ASP A 584 25.70 -4.71 7.98
C ASP A 584 26.53 -5.14 6.75
N ASN A 585 26.27 -4.53 5.59
CA ASN A 585 26.93 -4.89 4.32
C ASN A 585 28.01 -3.88 3.89
N GLU A 586 28.51 -3.04 4.80
CA GLU A 586 29.56 -2.05 4.49
C GLU A 586 30.81 -2.74 3.96
N GLY A 587 31.35 -2.22 2.88
CA GLY A 587 32.56 -2.76 2.22
C GLY A 587 32.40 -4.09 1.48
N GLN A 588 31.20 -4.68 1.46
CA GLN A 588 30.95 -5.92 0.73
C GLN A 588 30.68 -5.67 -0.75
N ASN A 589 31.02 -6.67 -1.57
CA ASN A 589 30.62 -6.71 -2.98
C ASN A 589 29.17 -7.19 -3.08
N ILE A 590 28.24 -6.27 -3.25
CA ILE A 590 26.81 -6.54 -3.27
C ILE A 590 26.39 -7.30 -4.54
N THR A 591 25.69 -8.43 -4.33
CA THR A 591 25.02 -9.20 -5.38
C THR A 591 23.55 -9.40 -5.00
N ASN A 592 22.73 -9.90 -5.91
CA ASN A 592 21.34 -10.27 -5.59
C ASN A 592 21.25 -11.35 -4.52
N GLU A 593 22.30 -12.16 -4.33
CA GLU A 593 22.39 -13.21 -3.30
C GLU A 593 22.96 -12.69 -1.97
N THR A 594 23.39 -11.43 -1.90
CA THR A 594 23.74 -10.78 -0.63
C THR A 594 22.46 -10.40 0.10
N PRO A 595 22.17 -10.96 1.29
CA PRO A 595 20.95 -10.63 2.01
C PRO A 595 20.80 -9.13 2.23
N LEU A 596 19.58 -8.62 2.06
CA LEU A 596 19.26 -7.25 2.38
C LEU A 596 19.32 -7.09 3.90
N GLY A 597 20.18 -6.23 4.40
CA GLY A 597 20.40 -5.94 5.82
C GLY A 597 19.77 -4.61 6.24
N ASN A 598 20.39 -3.97 7.24
CA ASN A 598 19.88 -2.74 7.85
C ASN A 598 20.02 -1.48 6.97
N GLU A 599 20.56 -1.58 5.77
CA GLU A 599 20.60 -0.49 4.79
C GLU A 599 19.21 -0.07 4.27
N ASN A 600 18.17 -0.86 4.54
CA ASN A 600 16.77 -0.50 4.28
C ASN A 600 16.09 -0.04 5.58
N LEU A 601 15.38 1.08 5.54
CA LEU A 601 14.61 1.64 6.66
C LEU A 601 13.77 0.59 7.39
N THR A 602 13.09 -0.28 6.65
CA THR A 602 12.16 -1.27 7.20
C THR A 602 12.86 -2.44 7.89
N ALA A 603 14.17 -2.63 7.67
CA ALA A 603 14.95 -3.71 8.25
C ALA A 603 15.73 -3.29 9.52
N ARG A 604 15.68 -2.01 9.89
CA ARG A 604 16.38 -1.50 11.07
C ARG A 604 15.43 -0.93 12.12
N PRO A 605 15.82 -0.91 13.41
CA PRO A 605 15.05 -0.22 14.43
C PRO A 605 15.09 1.30 14.20
N PRO A 606 14.10 2.04 14.72
CA PRO A 606 14.15 3.50 14.74
C PRO A 606 15.40 4.02 15.44
N LEU A 607 15.92 5.15 14.95
CA LEU A 607 16.94 5.89 15.69
C LEU A 607 16.31 6.50 16.95
N VAL A 608 16.81 6.16 18.13
CA VAL A 608 16.29 6.74 19.37
C VAL A 608 16.88 8.14 19.56
N VAL A 609 16.00 9.13 19.64
CA VAL A 609 16.38 10.55 19.81
C VAL A 609 15.68 11.17 21.02
N GLN A 610 16.30 12.25 21.56
CA GLN A 610 15.75 13.02 22.66
C GLN A 610 15.06 14.26 22.15
N LEU A 611 13.77 14.43 22.42
CA LEU A 611 13.06 15.70 22.24
C LEU A 611 13.12 16.51 23.53
N GLU A 612 13.38 17.80 23.40
CA GLU A 612 13.22 18.76 24.48
C GLU A 612 11.76 19.24 24.56
N LYS A 613 11.33 19.71 25.73
CA LYS A 613 10.02 20.36 25.87
C LYS A 613 9.94 21.60 24.99
N GLY A 614 8.88 21.73 24.20
CA GLY A 614 8.67 22.81 23.25
C GLY A 614 9.06 22.43 21.82
N TRP A 615 9.46 23.42 21.03
CA TRP A 615 9.78 23.24 19.63
C TRP A 615 11.19 22.69 19.41
N ASN A 616 11.28 21.54 18.73
CA ASN A 616 12.52 20.90 18.30
C ASN A 616 12.68 21.10 16.79
N LYS A 617 13.87 21.54 16.36
CA LYS A 617 14.20 21.74 14.96
C LYS A 617 14.79 20.46 14.36
N VAL A 618 14.17 19.95 13.31
CA VAL A 618 14.73 18.93 12.43
C VAL A 618 15.22 19.63 11.16
N PHE A 619 16.48 19.41 10.78
CA PHE A 619 17.09 20.06 9.64
C PHE A 619 17.90 19.05 8.82
N LEU A 620 17.73 19.07 7.50
CA LEU A 620 18.34 18.13 6.57
C LEU A 620 19.14 18.87 5.50
N LYS A 621 20.32 18.33 5.16
CA LYS A 621 21.11 18.66 3.98
C LYS A 621 21.00 17.54 2.97
N LEU A 622 20.65 17.86 1.74
CA LEU A 622 20.23 16.93 0.70
C LEU A 622 21.01 17.20 -0.61
N PRO A 623 22.28 16.73 -0.71
CA PRO A 623 23.04 16.87 -1.93
C PRO A 623 22.55 15.93 -3.02
N TYR A 624 22.57 16.41 -4.28
CA TYR A 624 22.29 15.62 -5.46
C TYR A 624 23.53 15.64 -6.37
N VAL A 625 24.45 14.72 -6.12
CA VAL A 625 25.71 14.57 -6.83
C VAL A 625 25.79 13.22 -7.52
N ASN A 626 26.64 13.12 -8.55
CA ASN A 626 26.92 11.83 -9.17
C ASN A 626 27.57 10.88 -8.15
N THR A 627 27.02 9.68 -8.03
CA THR A 627 27.43 8.73 -7.00
C THR A 627 27.78 7.38 -7.62
N PRO A 628 29.09 7.05 -7.72
CA PRO A 628 29.51 5.73 -8.17
C PRO A 628 28.94 4.61 -7.30
N GLY A 629 28.47 3.54 -7.95
CA GLY A 629 27.89 2.37 -7.26
C GLY A 629 26.43 2.51 -6.80
N VAL A 630 25.75 3.58 -7.22
CA VAL A 630 24.30 3.76 -7.07
C VAL A 630 23.66 3.77 -8.45
N ARG A 631 22.85 2.78 -8.76
CA ARG A 631 22.21 2.61 -10.07
C ARG A 631 20.95 3.44 -10.22
N LEU A 632 20.10 3.43 -9.18
CA LEU A 632 18.86 4.20 -9.21
C LEU A 632 19.13 5.67 -8.94
N ASN A 633 18.73 6.48 -9.88
CA ASN A 633 18.95 7.92 -9.81
C ASN A 633 17.79 8.64 -9.11
N LYS A 634 17.38 8.16 -7.92
CA LYS A 634 16.39 8.82 -7.06
C LYS A 634 17.07 9.77 -6.07
N TRP A 635 16.38 10.83 -5.71
CA TRP A 635 16.80 11.81 -4.71
C TRP A 635 15.65 12.05 -3.77
N MET A 636 15.80 11.68 -2.51
CA MET A 636 14.71 11.64 -1.55
C MET A 636 15.20 11.74 -0.11
N PHE A 637 14.28 11.98 0.79
CA PHE A 637 14.46 11.76 2.21
C PHE A 637 13.19 11.21 2.84
N THR A 638 13.34 10.51 3.96
CA THR A 638 12.25 10.08 4.84
C THR A 638 12.59 10.49 6.26
N PHE A 639 11.63 11.09 6.96
CA PHE A 639 11.73 11.36 8.39
C PHE A 639 10.34 11.45 9.02
N VAL A 640 10.13 10.67 10.09
CA VAL A 640 8.94 10.76 10.95
C VAL A 640 9.30 10.26 12.36
N LEU A 641 8.73 10.89 13.39
CA LEU A 641 8.89 10.49 14.77
C LEU A 641 7.80 9.49 15.17
N THR A 642 8.23 8.46 15.86
CA THR A 642 7.41 7.33 16.29
C THR A 642 7.64 7.03 17.77
N ASP A 643 6.89 6.10 18.32
CA ASP A 643 7.33 5.43 19.54
C ASP A 643 8.72 4.80 19.34
N THR A 644 9.38 4.41 20.43
CA THR A 644 10.74 3.84 20.35
C THR A 644 10.81 2.49 19.64
N THR A 645 9.67 1.88 19.34
CA THR A 645 9.60 0.62 18.57
C THR A 645 9.41 0.84 17.07
N GLY A 646 9.04 2.05 16.64
CA GLY A 646 8.74 2.38 15.24
C GLY A 646 7.35 1.92 14.78
N ARG A 647 6.50 1.48 15.70
CA ARG A 647 5.19 0.92 15.38
C ARG A 647 4.15 1.99 15.07
N ASP A 648 4.10 3.03 15.87
CA ASP A 648 3.08 4.06 15.77
C ASP A 648 3.70 5.47 15.73
N ALA A 649 3.19 6.33 14.84
CA ALA A 649 3.55 7.73 14.85
C ALA A 649 3.06 8.40 16.12
N LEU A 650 3.88 9.27 16.69
CA LEU A 650 3.48 10.07 17.82
C LEU A 650 2.52 11.19 17.39
N ASP A 651 1.57 11.52 18.26
CA ASP A 651 0.64 12.62 18.03
C ASP A 651 1.31 13.96 18.37
N LEU A 652 2.36 14.31 17.60
CA LEU A 652 3.14 15.54 17.72
C LEU A 652 2.73 16.52 16.61
N VAL A 653 2.88 17.81 16.91
CA VAL A 653 2.60 18.86 15.94
C VAL A 653 3.86 19.15 15.14
N TYR A 654 3.75 18.99 13.82
CA TYR A 654 4.79 19.38 12.88
C TYR A 654 4.44 20.73 12.26
N SER A 655 5.42 21.63 12.17
CA SER A 655 5.24 22.93 11.55
C SER A 655 6.46 23.33 10.71
N PRO A 656 6.29 23.80 9.47
CA PRO A 656 7.39 24.31 8.65
C PRO A 656 7.98 25.62 9.19
N ARG A 657 7.29 26.28 10.14
CA ARG A 657 7.71 27.53 10.78
C ARG A 657 7.74 27.36 12.28
N ARG A 658 8.84 27.75 12.90
CA ARG A 658 8.87 27.92 14.34
C ARG A 658 7.88 29.05 14.67
N HIS A 659 6.78 28.71 15.30
CA HIS A 659 5.99 29.75 15.94
C HIS A 659 6.90 30.36 17.02
N ALA A 660 7.24 31.65 16.87
CA ALA A 660 8.02 32.32 17.89
C ALA A 660 7.37 32.00 19.23
N SER A 661 8.19 31.72 20.24
CA SER A 661 7.73 31.70 21.61
C SER A 661 7.23 33.11 21.92
N GLN A 662 6.04 33.41 21.45
CA GLN A 662 5.25 34.42 22.10
C GLN A 662 5.04 33.89 23.51
N GLN A 663 5.02 34.74 24.47
CA GLN A 663 4.10 34.59 25.60
C GLN A 663 2.77 34.18 24.97
N GLU A 664 2.63 32.94 24.86
CA GLU A 664 1.80 32.05 24.10
C GLU A 664 0.42 32.62 23.88
N THR A 665 0.16 33.08 22.68
CA THR A 665 -1.22 33.16 22.22
C THR A 665 -1.57 31.74 21.79
N PRO A 666 -2.43 31.03 22.51
CA PRO A 666 -2.82 29.69 22.13
C PRO A 666 -3.36 29.66 20.70
N VAL A 667 -2.94 28.68 19.93
CA VAL A 667 -3.39 28.49 18.54
C VAL A 667 -4.41 27.37 18.51
N CYS A 668 -5.59 27.67 17.91
CA CYS A 668 -6.65 26.71 17.70
C CYS A 668 -6.79 26.45 16.20
N TYR A 669 -6.71 25.18 15.79
CA TYR A 669 -6.88 24.78 14.39
C TYR A 669 -7.62 23.45 14.27
N ALA A 670 -8.19 23.19 13.09
CA ALA A 670 -8.78 21.91 12.77
C ALA A 670 -7.72 21.02 12.10
N ASP A 671 -7.57 19.78 12.58
CA ASP A 671 -6.72 18.76 12.00
C ASP A 671 -7.44 17.42 12.01
N SER A 672 -7.57 16.79 10.84
CA SER A 672 -8.07 15.42 10.66
C SER A 672 -9.36 15.10 11.45
N GLY A 673 -10.37 15.96 11.32
CA GLY A 673 -11.64 15.81 12.03
C GLY A 673 -11.59 16.15 13.52
N ARG A 674 -10.47 16.74 14.00
CA ARG A 674 -10.23 17.15 15.39
C ARG A 674 -10.01 18.65 15.47
N ILE A 675 -10.21 19.22 16.65
CA ILE A 675 -9.80 20.58 16.99
C ILE A 675 -8.62 20.47 17.93
N VAL A 676 -7.49 21.01 17.50
CA VAL A 676 -6.23 21.01 18.26
C VAL A 676 -6.00 22.40 18.83
N VAL A 677 -5.70 22.48 20.11
CA VAL A 677 -5.39 23.71 20.84
C VAL A 677 -4.01 23.59 21.44
N SER A 678 -3.05 24.33 20.92
CA SER A 678 -1.65 24.37 21.37
C SER A 678 -1.39 25.63 22.18
N GLY A 679 -0.45 25.59 23.13
CA GLY A 679 -0.04 26.76 23.94
C GLY A 679 -1.06 27.17 25.01
N ALA A 680 -1.93 26.25 25.43
CA ALA A 680 -2.95 26.48 26.46
C ALA A 680 -2.54 25.95 27.86
N GLU A 681 -1.26 25.62 28.07
CA GLU A 681 -0.75 24.94 29.25
C GLU A 681 -1.14 25.64 30.57
N GLY A 682 -1.64 24.86 31.51
CA GLY A 682 -2.14 25.35 32.80
C GLY A 682 -3.55 25.93 32.76
N SER A 683 -4.15 26.08 31.58
CA SER A 683 -5.48 26.67 31.38
C SER A 683 -6.56 25.59 31.16
N ASP A 684 -7.79 25.92 31.53
CA ASP A 684 -8.96 25.17 31.08
C ASP A 684 -9.31 25.58 29.65
N VAL A 685 -9.49 24.59 28.78
CA VAL A 685 -9.90 24.78 27.39
C VAL A 685 -11.32 24.29 27.26
N MET A 686 -12.21 25.17 26.82
CA MET A 686 -13.64 24.91 26.70
C MET A 686 -14.05 24.95 25.22
N LEU A 687 -14.74 23.92 24.79
CA LEU A 687 -15.31 23.83 23.45
C LEU A 687 -16.79 24.18 23.48
N TYR A 688 -17.23 25.00 22.54
CA TYR A 688 -18.62 25.39 22.36
C TYR A 688 -19.06 25.20 20.90
N ASP A 689 -20.34 24.97 20.66
CA ASP A 689 -20.89 25.09 19.32
C ASP A 689 -21.04 26.59 18.90
N ILE A 690 -21.42 26.81 17.63
CA ILE A 690 -21.56 28.17 17.08
C ILE A 690 -22.64 29.01 17.78
N LEU A 691 -23.57 28.36 18.49
CA LEU A 691 -24.63 29.02 19.27
C LEU A 691 -24.18 29.31 20.71
N GLY A 692 -22.93 29.01 21.07
CA GLY A 692 -22.38 29.23 22.40
C GLY A 692 -22.77 28.16 23.43
N ARG A 693 -23.33 27.01 23.00
CA ARG A 693 -23.64 25.92 23.92
C ARG A 693 -22.36 25.14 24.23
N HIS A 694 -22.08 24.97 25.51
CA HIS A 694 -20.91 24.23 25.98
C HIS A 694 -20.99 22.76 25.55
N ILE A 695 -19.89 22.23 25.00
CA ILE A 695 -19.75 20.85 24.56
C ILE A 695 -18.85 20.09 25.54
N GLU A 696 -17.63 20.57 25.77
CA GLU A 696 -16.62 19.86 26.57
C GLU A 696 -15.63 20.85 27.20
N THR A 697 -15.07 20.48 28.35
CA THR A 697 -13.94 21.19 28.98
C THR A 697 -12.80 20.19 29.22
N ARG A 698 -11.58 20.56 28.80
CA ARG A 698 -10.34 19.83 29.09
C ARG A 698 -9.32 20.77 29.71
N ARG A 699 -8.62 20.30 30.74
CA ARG A 699 -7.48 21.04 31.31
C ARG A 699 -6.21 20.67 30.58
N SER A 700 -5.53 21.66 30.01
CA SER A 700 -4.20 21.48 29.45
C SER A 700 -3.18 21.38 30.59
N GLN A 701 -2.78 20.14 30.92
CA GLN A 701 -1.73 19.91 31.91
C GLN A 701 -0.34 19.95 31.27
N TYR A 702 -0.20 19.25 30.13
CA TYR A 702 1.05 19.17 29.35
C TYR A 702 0.66 18.95 27.88
N GLY A 703 0.95 19.93 27.01
CA GLY A 703 0.76 19.83 25.55
C GLY A 703 -0.62 20.19 25.01
N PRO A 704 -0.85 19.97 23.72
CA PRO A 704 -2.09 20.38 23.04
C PRO A 704 -3.32 19.66 23.58
N VAL A 705 -4.40 20.40 23.72
CA VAL A 705 -5.72 19.83 24.01
C VAL A 705 -6.39 19.49 22.68
N ILE A 706 -6.84 18.24 22.56
CA ILE A 706 -7.49 17.76 21.34
C ILE A 706 -8.95 17.47 21.63
N PHE A 707 -9.86 18.04 20.85
CA PHE A 707 -11.27 17.71 20.88
C PHE A 707 -11.66 16.96 19.60
N THR A 708 -12.59 16.02 19.73
CA THR A 708 -13.15 15.28 18.60
C THR A 708 -14.67 15.54 18.54
N PRO A 709 -15.09 16.68 17.99
CA PRO A 709 -16.50 17.00 17.92
C PRO A 709 -17.27 16.02 17.03
N PRO A 710 -18.56 15.75 17.30
CA PRO A 710 -19.31 14.69 16.60
C PRO A 710 -19.66 15.01 15.14
N ALA A 711 -19.57 16.27 14.71
CA ALA A 711 -19.95 16.67 13.35
C ALA A 711 -19.03 17.74 12.78
N SER A 712 -19.00 17.85 11.43
CA SER A 712 -18.45 19.02 10.74
C SER A 712 -19.23 20.27 11.15
N GLY A 713 -18.54 21.39 11.31
CA GLY A 713 -19.19 22.62 11.71
C GLY A 713 -18.24 23.71 12.18
N THR A 714 -18.80 24.81 12.62
CA THR A 714 -18.05 25.89 13.25
C THR A 714 -18.14 25.74 14.75
N TYR A 715 -16.99 25.78 15.41
CA TYR A 715 -16.85 25.68 16.86
C TYR A 715 -16.17 26.90 17.42
N LEU A 716 -16.43 27.21 18.68
CA LEU A 716 -15.75 28.24 19.44
C LEU A 716 -14.93 27.55 20.54
N VAL A 717 -13.65 27.89 20.62
CA VAL A 717 -12.73 27.39 21.62
C VAL A 717 -12.33 28.54 22.53
N GLN A 718 -12.62 28.43 23.81
CA GLN A 718 -12.22 29.38 24.84
C GLN A 718 -11.11 28.80 25.71
N ILE A 719 -10.08 29.59 25.96
CA ILE A 719 -8.90 29.17 26.72
C ILE A 719 -8.76 30.10 27.91
N GLY A 720 -9.07 29.59 29.11
CA GLY A 720 -9.17 30.41 30.30
C GLY A 720 -10.09 31.62 30.08
N ASP A 721 -9.65 32.82 30.48
CA ASP A 721 -10.41 34.05 30.33
C ASP A 721 -10.21 34.78 28.98
N ARG A 722 -9.53 34.13 27.99
CA ARG A 722 -9.23 34.75 26.71
C ARG A 722 -10.48 34.80 25.80
N LYS A 723 -10.47 35.71 24.83
CA LYS A 723 -11.52 35.78 23.81
C LYS A 723 -11.58 34.47 23.01
N PRO A 724 -12.77 33.86 22.80
CA PRO A 724 -12.89 32.61 22.08
C PRO A 724 -12.34 32.65 20.66
N CYS A 725 -11.61 31.61 20.26
CA CYS A 725 -11.20 31.37 18.88
C CYS A 725 -12.31 30.66 18.11
N LYS A 726 -12.48 31.00 16.84
CA LYS A 726 -13.38 30.30 15.92
C LYS A 726 -12.60 29.27 15.13
N VAL A 727 -13.05 28.02 15.15
CA VAL A 727 -12.46 26.92 14.38
C VAL A 727 -13.54 26.31 13.49
N VAL A 728 -13.22 26.11 12.21
CA VAL A 728 -14.10 25.42 11.26
C VAL A 728 -13.57 24.00 11.07
N LEU A 729 -14.34 23.05 11.54
CA LEU A 729 -14.05 21.63 11.40
C LEU A 729 -14.75 21.10 10.16
N ARG A 730 -14.02 20.47 9.27
CA ARG A 730 -14.55 19.66 8.16
C ARG A 730 -14.18 18.21 8.42
N LYS A 731 -15.17 17.36 8.50
CA LYS A 731 -15.02 15.92 8.62
C LYS A 731 -15.24 15.26 7.26
#